data_c935ef970c8fbe5b1a6976874f6f7101
#
_entry.id   c935ef970c8fbe5b1a6976874f6f7101
#
_cell.length_a   1.000
_cell.length_b   1.000
_cell.length_c   1.000
_cell.angle_alpha   90.00
_cell.angle_beta   90.00
_cell.angle_gamma   90.00
#
_symmetry.space_group_name_H-M   'P 1'
#
loop_
_entity.id
_entity.type
_entity.pdbx_description
1 polymer ?
#
loop_
_entity_poly.entity_id
_entity_poly.type
_entity_poly.pdbx_seq_one_letter_code
_entity_poly.pdbx_strand_id
1 'polypeptide(L)'
;LFFLMIRRPPRSTLFPYTTLFRSMPPGEMAKFKEGDRLFVDLSKTEATDEGDVKVTIDPRDSELSSGTYVFAKATKGSTITTIEKKVDVTESASTTSALKAIVIDETVAGTIEKGEIKLRLGGEFKFASDNVDLSDVAGRFEIDGTARLEDDSETLIIPIEAKGGVDASKRSKISLKDIKIYGTDDAEVGDIAEITVSGAGIDKATLEVGTFVQYGVSFTVEDKELPVIYSGAQKDSDDTETLEVTIKETVADSWLANRKTEIHFPEEVRVNSIDFTDFDKTINDISDVALEADRNNDPTENGGEAGGEQVVTIDENKVKFSNLDQVVDPTGKTEVSMKFNVSVEPGFTGDITATLTGTGVGDDQTITVAKAEMPFTVETKTNELKIDYRNTPINDITIKEAYAGAFDRDKVLYLEAENMDFEDGFEYEVVAGDLKVDKIKANKGVLEITIDKPSIKTPAEIKISNLSLYMGRSLAAGDYKLSVVTGADDTFFQNYSDPDNKMTGDKNDTVGFDTDEVKLIPDFVKVITAGRDQDDATFTKQLKVTIGAETMTAGKEEINLNGAVAYISEDNYTMLPVRAVTEALSDVATVTWDNASRRVTIIFGSRIIGMTIGSNIMTINGTEFPMSSKAVIKNDWTYIPLRDLGYALGLGDDKIQWDDATKTATLN
;
A
#
# COMPACT_ATOMS: atom_id res chain seq x y z
N LEU A 1 -59.04 -56.49 1.42
CA LEU A 1 -57.95 -57.02 2.22
C LEU A 1 -56.67 -56.30 1.86
N PHE A 2 -56.17 -55.46 2.72
CA PHE A 2 -54.92 -54.76 2.47
C PHE A 2 -53.74 -55.57 2.99
N PHE A 3 -52.74 -55.77 2.16
CA PHE A 3 -51.47 -56.34 2.57
C PHE A 3 -50.38 -55.26 2.53
N LEU A 4 -49.83 -54.91 3.66
CA LEU A 4 -48.65 -54.08 3.75
C LEU A 4 -47.41 -55.01 3.78
N MET A 5 -46.59 -54.96 2.74
CA MET A 5 -45.39 -55.75 2.65
C MET A 5 -44.17 -54.89 2.83
N ILE A 6 -43.41 -55.09 3.88
CA ILE A 6 -42.10 -54.44 4.07
C ILE A 6 -41.08 -55.33 3.37
N ARG A 7 -40.49 -54.83 2.25
CA ARG A 7 -39.44 -55.54 1.50
C ARG A 7 -38.08 -55.05 1.90
N ARG A 8 -37.17 -56.01 2.12
CA ARG A 8 -35.74 -55.75 2.26
C ARG A 8 -35.06 -55.55 0.91
N PRO A 9 -33.94 -54.80 0.86
CA PRO A 9 -33.08 -54.77 -0.33
C PRO A 9 -32.47 -56.15 -0.60
N PRO A 10 -32.18 -56.50 -1.86
CA PRO A 10 -31.84 -57.86 -2.28
C PRO A 10 -30.40 -58.24 -2.03
N ARG A 11 -30.00 -58.53 -0.78
CA ARG A 11 -28.81 -59.30 -0.42
C ARG A 11 -28.75 -59.58 1.09
N SER A 12 -29.58 -60.46 1.58
CA SER A 12 -29.21 -61.32 2.69
C SER A 12 -30.15 -62.52 2.72
N THR A 13 -29.58 -63.67 2.53
CA THR A 13 -30.19 -64.92 2.71
C THR A 13 -30.41 -65.23 4.22
N LEU A 14 -31.61 -65.70 4.51
CA LEU A 14 -32.00 -66.32 5.80
C LEU A 14 -32.47 -65.33 6.90
N PHE A 15 -33.74 -64.94 6.77
CA PHE A 15 -34.68 -65.00 7.94
C PHE A 15 -36.11 -64.77 7.46
N PRO A 16 -37.13 -65.25 8.14
CA PRO A 16 -38.50 -65.25 7.62
C PRO A 16 -39.08 -63.84 7.60
N TYR A 17 -39.82 -63.58 6.51
CA TYR A 17 -40.59 -62.34 6.33
C TYR A 17 -41.52 -62.13 7.51
N THR A 18 -41.36 -61.07 8.29
CA THR A 18 -42.42 -60.62 9.17
C THR A 18 -43.43 -59.85 8.30
N THR A 19 -44.42 -60.56 7.80
CA THR A 19 -45.55 -59.97 7.12
C THR A 19 -46.52 -59.47 8.18
N LEU A 20 -46.61 -58.17 8.39
CA LEU A 20 -47.65 -57.57 9.22
C LEU A 20 -48.93 -57.53 8.37
N PHE A 21 -49.81 -58.48 8.54
CA PHE A 21 -51.13 -58.45 7.92
C PHE A 21 -52.09 -57.66 8.82
N ARG A 22 -52.53 -56.49 8.37
CA ARG A 22 -53.73 -55.87 8.91
C ARG A 22 -54.85 -55.96 7.89
N SER A 23 -55.84 -56.72 8.21
CA SER A 23 -57.10 -56.78 7.45
C SER A 23 -58.18 -56.01 8.18
N MET A 24 -58.83 -55.09 7.51
CA MET A 24 -60.04 -54.47 8.01
C MET A 24 -61.22 -55.44 7.83
N PRO A 25 -62.08 -55.63 8.84
CA PRO A 25 -63.32 -56.35 8.67
C PRO A 25 -64.17 -55.72 7.57
N PRO A 26 -64.84 -56.52 6.74
CA PRO A 26 -65.65 -56.00 5.62
C PRO A 26 -66.72 -54.95 6.00
N GLY A 27 -67.19 -54.95 7.23
CA GLY A 27 -68.19 -53.98 7.70
C GLY A 27 -67.63 -52.62 8.10
N GLU A 28 -66.32 -52.53 8.29
CA GLU A 28 -65.63 -51.23 8.56
C GLU A 28 -65.25 -50.49 7.27
N MET A 29 -64.97 -51.21 6.22
CA MET A 29 -64.65 -50.58 4.90
C MET A 29 -65.80 -49.78 4.32
N ALA A 30 -67.04 -50.20 4.58
CA ALA A 30 -68.24 -49.46 4.10
C ALA A 30 -68.47 -48.09 4.78
N LYS A 31 -67.63 -47.73 5.74
CA LYS A 31 -67.72 -46.47 6.45
C LYS A 31 -66.82 -45.36 5.86
N PHE A 32 -65.89 -45.74 4.96
CA PHE A 32 -65.00 -44.74 4.35
C PHE A 32 -65.73 -43.92 3.29
N LYS A 33 -65.52 -42.60 3.30
CA LYS A 33 -66.05 -41.64 2.31
C LYS A 33 -64.87 -41.04 1.54
N GLU A 34 -65.16 -40.46 0.40
CA GLU A 34 -64.22 -39.71 -0.39
C GLU A 34 -63.55 -38.62 0.47
N GLY A 35 -62.22 -38.60 0.52
CA GLY A 35 -61.45 -37.67 1.35
C GLY A 35 -61.00 -38.22 2.72
N ASP A 36 -61.50 -39.38 3.14
CA ASP A 36 -61.02 -40.00 4.40
C ASP A 36 -59.55 -40.44 4.30
N ARG A 37 -58.86 -40.37 5.43
CA ARG A 37 -57.42 -40.74 5.53
C ARG A 37 -57.25 -41.99 6.30
N LEU A 38 -56.50 -42.93 5.76
CA LEU A 38 -56.05 -44.10 6.49
C LEU A 38 -54.67 -43.85 7.08
N PHE A 39 -54.56 -44.00 8.40
CA PHE A 39 -53.27 -43.93 9.11
C PHE A 39 -52.82 -45.34 9.47
N VAL A 40 -51.57 -45.65 9.09
CA VAL A 40 -50.92 -46.90 9.46
C VAL A 40 -49.79 -46.58 10.45
N ASP A 41 -49.86 -47.13 11.64
CA ASP A 41 -48.81 -46.98 12.66
C ASP A 41 -47.65 -47.91 12.35
N LEU A 42 -46.52 -47.30 11.98
CA LEU A 42 -45.26 -48.00 11.72
C LEU A 42 -44.23 -47.82 12.83
N SER A 43 -44.63 -47.29 13.99
CA SER A 43 -43.74 -46.95 15.11
C SER A 43 -42.98 -48.14 15.72
N LYS A 44 -43.44 -49.37 15.47
CA LYS A 44 -42.79 -50.60 15.94
C LYS A 44 -42.05 -51.39 14.86
N THR A 45 -41.60 -50.68 13.83
CA THR A 45 -40.83 -51.30 12.74
C THR A 45 -39.37 -51.42 13.15
N GLU A 46 -38.82 -52.63 13.05
CA GLU A 46 -37.38 -52.90 13.27
C GLU A 46 -36.70 -53.16 11.93
N ALA A 47 -35.53 -52.56 11.73
CA ALA A 47 -34.69 -52.79 10.56
C ALA A 47 -33.49 -53.65 10.96
N THR A 48 -33.19 -54.69 10.20
CA THR A 48 -32.06 -55.59 10.44
C THR A 48 -30.82 -55.21 9.63
N ASP A 49 -30.97 -54.39 8.60
CA ASP A 49 -29.89 -53.95 7.72
C ASP A 49 -30.00 -52.46 7.44
N GLU A 50 -28.88 -51.83 7.09
CA GLU A 50 -28.83 -50.45 6.70
C GLU A 50 -29.49 -50.20 5.33
N GLY A 51 -30.10 -49.07 5.17
CA GLY A 51 -30.67 -48.60 3.90
C GLY A 51 -32.06 -48.02 4.05
N ASP A 52 -32.69 -47.76 2.93
CA ASP A 52 -34.03 -47.19 2.89
C ASP A 52 -35.06 -48.21 3.37
N VAL A 53 -35.77 -47.88 4.44
CA VAL A 53 -36.90 -48.62 4.91
C VAL A 53 -38.13 -48.19 4.12
N LYS A 54 -38.65 -49.15 3.35
CA LYS A 54 -39.73 -48.88 2.39
C LYS A 54 -41.00 -49.56 2.79
N VAL A 55 -42.11 -48.88 2.66
CA VAL A 55 -43.47 -49.47 2.71
C VAL A 55 -44.04 -49.53 1.32
N THR A 56 -44.50 -50.67 0.92
CA THR A 56 -45.21 -50.85 -0.35
C THR A 56 -46.70 -51.01 -0.08
N ILE A 57 -47.50 -50.16 -0.69
CA ILE A 57 -48.93 -50.25 -0.67
C ILE A 57 -49.36 -51.05 -1.90
N ASP A 58 -50.00 -52.19 -1.68
CA ASP A 58 -50.58 -53.00 -2.70
C ASP A 58 -52.11 -52.93 -2.52
N PRO A 59 -52.80 -52.12 -3.36
CA PRO A 59 -54.22 -51.83 -3.18
C PRO A 59 -55.15 -53.00 -3.55
N ARG A 60 -54.61 -53.97 -4.28
CA ARG A 60 -55.42 -55.06 -4.87
C ARG A 60 -56.74 -54.56 -5.48
N ASP A 61 -57.85 -54.98 -4.94
CA ASP A 61 -59.18 -54.65 -5.45
C ASP A 61 -59.80 -53.37 -4.82
N SER A 62 -58.95 -52.41 -4.41
CA SER A 62 -59.38 -51.14 -3.82
C SER A 62 -58.94 -49.93 -4.69
N GLU A 63 -59.56 -48.78 -4.48
CA GLU A 63 -59.26 -47.53 -5.18
C GLU A 63 -58.01 -46.80 -4.63
N LEU A 64 -57.25 -47.41 -3.69
CA LEU A 64 -56.01 -46.82 -3.22
C LEU A 64 -54.93 -46.87 -4.29
N SER A 65 -54.13 -45.84 -4.34
CA SER A 65 -52.98 -45.81 -5.24
C SER A 65 -51.90 -46.77 -4.77
N SER A 66 -51.39 -47.59 -5.68
CA SER A 66 -50.20 -48.42 -5.39
C SER A 66 -48.96 -47.54 -5.36
N GLY A 67 -48.02 -47.91 -4.52
CA GLY A 67 -46.73 -47.21 -4.47
C GLY A 67 -45.79 -47.78 -3.43
N THR A 68 -44.51 -47.49 -3.62
CA THR A 68 -43.48 -47.79 -2.64
C THR A 68 -42.91 -46.48 -2.11
N TYR A 69 -43.03 -46.27 -0.84
CA TYR A 69 -42.65 -45.07 -0.17
C TYR A 69 -41.51 -45.34 0.81
N VAL A 70 -40.46 -44.50 0.80
CA VAL A 70 -39.43 -44.52 1.81
C VAL A 70 -39.94 -43.71 3.01
N PHE A 71 -40.13 -44.36 4.15
CA PHE A 71 -40.63 -43.70 5.35
C PHE A 71 -39.57 -43.55 6.47
N ALA A 72 -38.45 -44.28 6.37
CA ALA A 72 -37.34 -44.18 7.27
C ALA A 72 -36.05 -44.61 6.55
N LYS A 73 -34.92 -44.30 7.14
CA LYS A 73 -33.63 -44.81 6.75
C LYS A 73 -33.08 -45.60 7.95
N ALA A 74 -32.80 -46.89 7.73
CA ALA A 74 -32.11 -47.71 8.73
C ALA A 74 -30.62 -47.44 8.66
N THR A 75 -30.03 -47.10 9.77
CA THR A 75 -28.59 -46.94 9.93
C THR A 75 -28.15 -47.78 11.11
N LYS A 76 -26.96 -48.37 11.07
CA LYS A 76 -26.30 -48.83 12.29
C LYS A 76 -26.15 -47.63 13.19
N GLY A 77 -26.18 -47.84 14.48
CA GLY A 77 -25.94 -46.78 15.42
C GLY A 77 -24.68 -46.00 15.00
N SER A 78 -24.84 -44.74 14.71
CA SER A 78 -23.79 -43.83 14.29
C SER A 78 -23.88 -42.53 15.12
N THR A 79 -22.83 -41.78 15.09
CA THR A 79 -22.81 -40.46 15.72
C THR A 79 -22.62 -39.34 14.68
N ILE A 80 -23.22 -38.21 14.92
CA ILE A 80 -23.03 -37.01 14.12
C ILE A 80 -22.31 -35.99 15.02
N THR A 81 -21.09 -35.64 14.63
CA THR A 81 -20.30 -34.64 15.36
C THR A 81 -20.28 -33.31 14.60
N THR A 82 -20.60 -32.26 15.30
CA THR A 82 -20.67 -30.88 14.73
C THR A 82 -20.07 -29.89 15.68
N ILE A 83 -19.66 -28.73 15.15
CA ILE A 83 -19.29 -27.57 15.94
C ILE A 83 -20.28 -26.43 15.65
N GLU A 84 -20.61 -25.63 16.66
CA GLU A 84 -21.58 -24.56 16.55
C GLU A 84 -21.06 -23.41 15.66
N LYS A 85 -19.81 -23.01 15.87
CA LYS A 85 -19.15 -21.91 15.12
C LYS A 85 -17.63 -22.06 15.20
N LYS A 86 -16.92 -21.73 14.11
CA LYS A 86 -15.46 -21.56 14.12
C LYS A 86 -15.06 -20.33 14.95
N VAL A 87 -13.88 -20.36 15.53
CA VAL A 87 -13.31 -19.28 16.33
C VAL A 87 -11.99 -18.81 15.75
N ASP A 88 -11.56 -17.62 16.12
CA ASP A 88 -10.21 -17.14 15.82
C ASP A 88 -9.26 -17.75 16.86
N VAL A 89 -8.15 -18.31 16.41
CA VAL A 89 -7.13 -18.94 17.24
C VAL A 89 -5.86 -18.09 17.17
N THR A 90 -5.26 -17.83 18.32
CA THR A 90 -4.01 -17.02 18.42
C THR A 90 -2.87 -17.88 18.97
N GLU A 91 -1.65 -17.36 18.89
CA GLU A 91 -0.43 -18.00 19.42
C GLU A 91 -0.37 -18.06 20.96
N SER A 92 -1.12 -17.23 21.66
CA SER A 92 -1.05 -17.14 23.12
C SER A 92 -2.16 -17.91 23.80
N ALA A 93 -1.78 -18.86 24.64
CA ALA A 93 -2.73 -19.60 25.47
C ALA A 93 -3.52 -18.72 26.46
N SER A 94 -3.01 -17.56 26.83
CA SER A 94 -3.68 -16.62 27.73
C SER A 94 -4.81 -15.83 27.06
N THR A 95 -4.73 -15.65 25.76
CA THR A 95 -5.68 -14.89 24.93
C THR A 95 -6.53 -15.78 24.05
N THR A 96 -6.42 -17.11 24.21
CA THR A 96 -7.15 -18.08 23.37
C THR A 96 -8.65 -17.94 23.52
N SER A 97 -9.33 -17.94 22.40
CA SER A 97 -10.78 -18.07 22.37
C SER A 97 -11.18 -19.50 22.74
N ALA A 98 -12.15 -19.61 23.66
CA ALA A 98 -12.75 -20.91 23.92
C ALA A 98 -13.51 -21.39 22.68
N LEU A 99 -13.34 -22.66 22.33
CA LEU A 99 -14.10 -23.27 21.25
C LEU A 99 -15.59 -23.20 21.54
N LYS A 100 -16.38 -23.03 20.51
CA LYS A 100 -17.82 -23.23 20.64
C LYS A 100 -18.10 -24.70 20.85
N ALA A 101 -19.28 -25.02 21.39
CA ALA A 101 -19.61 -26.39 21.75
C ALA A 101 -19.38 -27.39 20.61
N ILE A 102 -18.61 -28.43 20.89
CA ILE A 102 -18.55 -29.64 20.05
C ILE A 102 -19.71 -30.50 20.45
N VAL A 103 -20.60 -30.78 19.52
CA VAL A 103 -21.83 -31.55 19.78
C VAL A 103 -21.75 -32.90 19.10
N ILE A 104 -21.94 -33.97 19.89
CA ILE A 104 -21.93 -35.35 19.45
C ILE A 104 -23.34 -35.88 19.66
N ASP A 105 -24.07 -36.19 18.59
CA ASP A 105 -25.46 -36.63 18.61
C ASP A 105 -25.54 -38.11 18.18
N GLU A 106 -26.08 -38.97 19.02
CA GLU A 106 -26.34 -40.34 18.65
C GLU A 106 -27.52 -40.42 17.67
N THR A 107 -27.38 -41.20 16.63
CA THR A 107 -28.50 -41.53 15.74
C THR A 107 -29.40 -42.59 16.34
N VAL A 108 -28.81 -43.50 17.12
CA VAL A 108 -29.49 -44.60 17.85
C VAL A 108 -28.96 -44.64 19.27
N ALA A 109 -29.86 -44.77 20.25
CA ALA A 109 -29.47 -44.86 21.67
C ALA A 109 -28.56 -46.06 21.91
N GLY A 110 -27.47 -45.85 22.66
CA GLY A 110 -26.49 -46.88 22.98
C GLY A 110 -25.33 -46.99 21.98
N THR A 111 -25.23 -46.07 21.02
CA THR A 111 -24.07 -45.95 20.12
C THR A 111 -22.85 -45.46 20.88
N ILE A 112 -23.03 -44.43 21.72
CA ILE A 112 -21.96 -43.94 22.61
C ILE A 112 -21.86 -44.90 23.80
N GLU A 113 -20.65 -45.33 24.08
CA GLU A 113 -20.32 -46.28 25.12
C GLU A 113 -19.43 -45.66 26.20
N LYS A 114 -19.36 -46.28 27.39
CA LYS A 114 -18.35 -45.94 28.39
C LYS A 114 -16.96 -46.11 27.78
N GLY A 115 -16.09 -45.13 27.98
CA GLY A 115 -14.73 -45.14 27.44
C GLY A 115 -14.10 -43.74 27.40
N GLU A 116 -13.22 -43.55 26.47
CA GLU A 116 -12.50 -42.28 26.29
C GLU A 116 -12.93 -41.64 25.00
N ILE A 117 -13.42 -40.40 25.08
CA ILE A 117 -13.53 -39.49 23.91
C ILE A 117 -12.15 -38.87 23.68
N LYS A 118 -11.66 -38.97 22.46
CA LYS A 118 -10.37 -38.42 22.05
C LYS A 118 -10.59 -37.30 21.07
N LEU A 119 -10.09 -36.11 21.43
CA LEU A 119 -10.02 -34.95 20.55
C LEU A 119 -8.55 -34.76 20.17
N ARG A 120 -8.23 -34.79 18.87
CA ARG A 120 -6.85 -34.58 18.39
C ARG A 120 -6.78 -33.42 17.45
N LEU A 121 -5.87 -32.48 17.72
CA LEU A 121 -5.49 -31.36 16.87
C LEU A 121 -4.39 -31.77 15.88
N GLY A 122 -4.23 -31.00 14.82
CA GLY A 122 -3.05 -31.02 13.96
C GLY A 122 -1.81 -30.45 14.66
N GLY A 123 -0.61 -30.79 14.16
CA GLY A 123 0.66 -30.49 14.84
C GLY A 123 1.00 -29.01 15.03
N GLU A 124 0.30 -28.08 14.36
CA GLU A 124 0.48 -26.64 14.48
C GLU A 124 -0.39 -26.03 15.59
N PHE A 125 -1.29 -26.83 16.18
CA PHE A 125 -2.22 -26.39 17.22
C PHE A 125 -2.18 -27.30 18.44
N LYS A 126 -2.36 -26.69 19.62
CA LYS A 126 -2.35 -27.41 20.90
C LYS A 126 -3.53 -27.01 21.77
N PHE A 127 -3.92 -27.91 22.65
CA PHE A 127 -4.86 -27.60 23.72
C PHE A 127 -4.17 -26.81 24.83
N ALA A 128 -4.80 -25.73 25.27
CA ALA A 128 -4.25 -24.84 26.32
C ALA A 128 -4.39 -25.43 27.72
N SER A 129 -5.38 -26.32 27.94
CA SER A 129 -5.63 -26.99 29.22
C SER A 129 -6.43 -28.24 28.99
N ASP A 130 -6.50 -29.10 30.04
CA ASP A 130 -7.36 -30.29 30.11
C ASP A 130 -8.79 -29.95 30.61
N ASN A 131 -9.12 -28.68 30.77
CA ASN A 131 -10.45 -28.27 31.19
C ASN A 131 -11.47 -28.55 30.08
N VAL A 132 -12.53 -29.22 30.44
CA VAL A 132 -13.68 -29.49 29.59
C VAL A 132 -14.94 -29.63 30.42
N ASP A 133 -16.00 -29.00 29.98
CA ASP A 133 -17.35 -29.18 30.54
C ASP A 133 -18.15 -30.10 29.60
N LEU A 134 -18.75 -31.16 30.18
CA LEU A 134 -19.56 -32.10 29.45
C LEU A 134 -21.01 -32.03 29.92
N SER A 135 -21.91 -31.76 29.00
CA SER A 135 -23.35 -31.88 29.24
C SER A 135 -23.97 -32.88 28.27
N ASP A 136 -24.87 -33.69 28.73
CA ASP A 136 -25.65 -34.64 27.92
C ASP A 136 -27.14 -34.37 28.09
N VAL A 137 -27.85 -34.09 27.00
CA VAL A 137 -29.28 -33.78 27.01
C VAL A 137 -30.10 -34.94 27.58
N ALA A 138 -29.71 -36.18 27.34
CA ALA A 138 -30.35 -37.35 27.93
C ALA A 138 -29.91 -37.60 29.39
N GLY A 139 -28.83 -36.96 29.84
CA GLY A 139 -28.25 -37.11 31.16
C GLY A 139 -27.60 -38.48 31.41
N ARG A 140 -27.24 -39.21 30.33
CA ARG A 140 -26.71 -40.56 30.41
C ARG A 140 -25.24 -40.64 30.77
N PHE A 141 -24.47 -39.61 30.37
CA PHE A 141 -23.03 -39.62 30.54
C PHE A 141 -22.53 -38.47 31.43
N GLU A 142 -21.43 -38.75 32.13
CA GLU A 142 -20.62 -37.76 32.86
C GLU A 142 -19.14 -38.10 32.71
N ILE A 143 -18.27 -37.18 33.09
CA ILE A 143 -16.83 -37.39 33.07
C ILE A 143 -16.43 -38.32 34.19
N ASP A 144 -15.70 -39.40 33.86
CA ASP A 144 -15.15 -40.35 34.82
C ASP A 144 -13.76 -39.91 35.29
N GLY A 145 -13.69 -39.14 36.36
CA GLY A 145 -12.45 -38.56 36.87
C GLY A 145 -12.12 -37.22 36.26
N THR A 146 -10.94 -37.10 35.67
CA THR A 146 -10.45 -35.85 35.02
C THR A 146 -10.02 -36.12 33.58
N ALA A 147 -10.29 -35.15 32.71
CA ALA A 147 -9.70 -35.16 31.40
C ALA A 147 -8.16 -34.97 31.51
N ARG A 148 -7.43 -35.33 30.48
CA ARG A 148 -5.96 -35.18 30.44
C ARG A 148 -5.46 -34.90 29.05
N LEU A 149 -4.29 -34.26 28.98
CA LEU A 149 -3.57 -33.99 27.74
C LEU A 149 -2.53 -35.10 27.47
N GLU A 150 -2.40 -35.52 26.24
CA GLU A 150 -1.37 -36.41 25.72
C GLU A 150 -0.73 -35.84 24.46
N ASP A 151 0.35 -36.46 23.96
CA ASP A 151 1.03 -36.09 22.71
C ASP A 151 1.43 -34.62 22.69
N ASP A 152 2.11 -34.16 23.71
CA ASP A 152 2.55 -32.74 23.84
C ASP A 152 1.38 -31.72 23.68
N SER A 153 0.25 -32.05 24.31
CA SER A 153 -0.99 -31.26 24.28
C SER A 153 -1.73 -31.23 22.92
N GLU A 154 -1.38 -32.11 21.98
CA GLU A 154 -2.14 -32.27 20.74
C GLU A 154 -3.39 -33.11 20.90
N THR A 155 -3.46 -33.93 21.97
CA THR A 155 -4.58 -34.82 22.22
C THR A 155 -5.20 -34.55 23.59
N LEU A 156 -6.50 -34.24 23.61
CA LEU A 156 -7.30 -34.16 24.83
C LEU A 156 -8.14 -35.43 24.97
N ILE A 157 -7.94 -36.15 26.06
CA ILE A 157 -8.66 -37.36 26.40
C ILE A 157 -9.66 -37.07 27.50
N ILE A 158 -10.92 -37.40 27.21
CA ILE A 158 -12.06 -37.18 28.12
C ILE A 158 -12.66 -38.55 28.46
N PRO A 159 -12.37 -39.11 29.65
CA PRO A 159 -13.00 -40.34 30.08
C PRO A 159 -14.46 -40.11 30.45
N ILE A 160 -15.35 -40.95 29.91
CA ILE A 160 -16.79 -40.84 30.19
C ILE A 160 -17.34 -42.14 30.76
N GLU A 161 -18.27 -42.02 31.67
CA GLU A 161 -19.02 -43.15 32.17
C GLU A 161 -20.54 -42.91 32.15
N ALA A 162 -21.28 -43.98 32.13
CA ALA A 162 -22.73 -43.94 32.16
C ALA A 162 -23.25 -43.67 33.57
N LYS A 163 -24.12 -42.69 33.74
CA LYS A 163 -24.80 -42.41 35.01
C LYS A 163 -25.79 -43.53 35.36
N GLY A 164 -25.71 -44.00 36.60
CA GLY A 164 -26.66 -44.96 37.10
C GLY A 164 -28.09 -44.43 37.19
N GLY A 165 -29.08 -45.26 36.83
CA GLY A 165 -30.50 -44.91 36.97
C GLY A 165 -31.11 -44.03 35.88
N VAL A 166 -30.39 -43.75 34.79
CA VAL A 166 -30.88 -43.01 33.64
C VAL A 166 -31.41 -43.97 32.56
N ASP A 167 -32.46 -43.57 31.85
CA ASP A 167 -33.10 -44.35 30.79
C ASP A 167 -32.14 -44.53 29.59
N ALA A 168 -31.60 -45.72 29.46
CA ALA A 168 -30.66 -46.10 28.41
C ALA A 168 -31.28 -46.10 26.98
N SER A 169 -32.59 -46.04 26.87
CA SER A 169 -33.31 -46.01 25.59
C SER A 169 -33.35 -44.64 24.93
N LYS A 170 -32.94 -43.57 25.65
CA LYS A 170 -32.88 -42.23 25.12
C LYS A 170 -31.55 -41.97 24.41
N ARG A 171 -31.61 -41.33 23.27
CA ARG A 171 -30.42 -40.91 22.54
C ARG A 171 -29.68 -39.81 23.29
N SER A 172 -28.39 -39.94 23.42
CA SER A 172 -27.53 -38.93 23.99
C SER A 172 -27.17 -37.87 22.95
N LYS A 173 -27.09 -36.65 23.42
CA LYS A 173 -26.53 -35.51 22.71
C LYS A 173 -25.56 -34.84 23.66
N ILE A 174 -24.29 -35.21 23.47
CA ILE A 174 -23.19 -34.71 24.30
C ILE A 174 -22.72 -33.40 23.75
N SER A 175 -22.56 -32.38 24.60
CA SER A 175 -21.96 -31.11 24.29
C SER A 175 -20.70 -30.93 25.13
N LEU A 176 -19.57 -30.75 24.46
CA LEU A 176 -18.27 -30.44 25.06
C LEU A 176 -18.00 -28.96 24.95
N LYS A 177 -17.72 -28.30 26.07
CA LYS A 177 -17.49 -26.86 26.17
C LYS A 177 -16.21 -26.56 26.95
N ASP A 178 -15.86 -25.31 27.05
CA ASP A 178 -14.69 -24.76 27.75
C ASP A 178 -13.33 -25.29 27.27
N ILE A 179 -13.30 -25.84 26.07
CA ILE A 179 -12.08 -26.31 25.41
C ILE A 179 -11.37 -25.07 24.82
N LYS A 180 -10.11 -24.90 25.18
CA LYS A 180 -9.26 -23.81 24.67
C LYS A 180 -8.10 -24.37 23.87
N ILE A 181 -7.80 -23.74 22.74
CA ILE A 181 -6.69 -24.11 21.86
C ILE A 181 -5.84 -22.88 21.56
N TYR A 182 -4.62 -23.10 21.09
CA TYR A 182 -3.73 -22.05 20.60
C TYR A 182 -2.86 -22.58 19.46
N GLY A 183 -2.37 -21.69 18.58
CA GLY A 183 -1.38 -22.02 17.56
C GLY A 183 0.03 -22.03 18.13
N THR A 184 0.87 -22.93 17.64
CA THR A 184 2.31 -22.94 17.96
C THR A 184 3.05 -21.89 17.10
N ASP A 185 4.36 -21.76 17.35
CA ASP A 185 5.25 -20.87 16.54
C ASP A 185 5.32 -21.31 15.06
N ASP A 186 4.88 -22.52 14.74
CA ASP A 186 4.84 -23.04 13.36
C ASP A 186 3.52 -22.71 12.64
N ALA A 187 2.51 -22.16 13.32
CA ALA A 187 1.23 -21.81 12.73
C ALA A 187 1.31 -20.49 11.93
N GLU A 188 0.82 -20.51 10.70
CA GLU A 188 0.76 -19.34 9.82
C GLU A 188 -0.65 -18.73 9.78
N VAL A 189 -0.74 -17.42 9.56
CA VAL A 189 -2.02 -16.71 9.45
C VAL A 189 -2.86 -17.31 8.33
N GLY A 190 -4.07 -17.77 8.69
CA GLY A 190 -4.99 -18.43 7.78
C GLY A 190 -5.03 -19.94 7.92
N ASP A 191 -4.13 -20.55 8.70
CA ASP A 191 -4.15 -21.99 8.97
C ASP A 191 -5.43 -22.39 9.68
N ILE A 192 -5.96 -23.53 9.27
CA ILE A 192 -7.23 -24.04 9.79
C ILE A 192 -6.94 -25.04 10.92
N ALA A 193 -7.44 -24.71 12.11
CA ALA A 193 -7.41 -25.65 13.21
C ALA A 193 -8.49 -26.73 13.01
N GLU A 194 -8.04 -27.98 12.90
CA GLU A 194 -8.91 -29.13 12.75
C GLU A 194 -8.83 -30.05 13.99
N ILE A 195 -9.99 -30.43 14.50
CA ILE A 195 -10.09 -31.42 15.55
C ILE A 195 -10.66 -32.74 15.00
N THR A 196 -9.94 -33.82 15.17
CA THR A 196 -10.45 -35.17 14.95
C THR A 196 -11.03 -35.70 16.24
N VAL A 197 -12.33 -35.99 16.21
CA VAL A 197 -13.08 -36.60 17.33
C VAL A 197 -13.18 -38.10 17.11
N SER A 198 -12.94 -38.90 18.14
CA SER A 198 -13.03 -40.38 18.08
C SER A 198 -13.15 -41.01 19.48
N GLY A 199 -13.33 -42.33 19.54
CA GLY A 199 -13.38 -43.09 20.80
C GLY A 199 -14.78 -43.22 21.39
N ALA A 200 -14.96 -43.98 22.47
CA ALA A 200 -16.23 -44.16 23.17
C ALA A 200 -17.43 -44.54 22.27
N GLY A 201 -17.20 -45.32 21.20
CA GLY A 201 -18.25 -45.68 20.23
C GLY A 201 -18.60 -44.55 19.23
N ILE A 202 -17.89 -43.43 19.28
CA ILE A 202 -18.11 -42.27 18.40
C ILE A 202 -17.47 -42.54 17.04
N ASP A 203 -18.20 -42.28 15.97
CA ASP A 203 -17.65 -42.30 14.62
C ASP A 203 -16.61 -41.23 14.45
N LYS A 204 -15.46 -41.60 13.86
CA LYS A 204 -14.38 -40.64 13.61
C LYS A 204 -14.86 -39.51 12.72
N ALA A 205 -14.74 -38.28 13.21
CA ALA A 205 -15.10 -37.05 12.49
C ALA A 205 -13.99 -36.02 12.63
N THR A 206 -13.69 -35.30 11.56
CA THR A 206 -12.80 -34.15 11.58
C THR A 206 -13.62 -32.86 11.40
N LEU A 207 -13.41 -31.92 12.27
CA LEU A 207 -14.12 -30.63 12.32
C LEU A 207 -13.12 -29.51 12.19
N GLU A 208 -13.39 -28.58 11.31
CA GLU A 208 -12.70 -27.30 11.28
C GLU A 208 -13.25 -26.41 12.42
N VAL A 209 -12.43 -26.16 13.44
CA VAL A 209 -12.86 -25.50 14.68
C VAL A 209 -12.46 -24.03 14.77
N GLY A 210 -11.46 -23.63 14.00
CA GLY A 210 -10.98 -22.27 14.02
C GLY A 210 -10.03 -21.94 12.88
N THR A 211 -9.61 -20.68 12.81
CA THR A 211 -8.59 -20.21 11.89
C THR A 211 -7.54 -19.44 12.69
N PHE A 212 -6.27 -19.69 12.40
CA PHE A 212 -5.18 -18.98 13.07
C PHE A 212 -5.13 -17.53 12.60
N VAL A 213 -5.08 -16.62 13.55
CA VAL A 213 -4.98 -15.17 13.33
C VAL A 213 -3.89 -14.59 14.22
N GLN A 214 -3.12 -13.67 13.68
CA GLN A 214 -2.14 -12.96 14.47
C GLN A 214 -2.84 -12.03 15.46
N TYR A 215 -2.34 -11.98 16.70
CA TYR A 215 -2.83 -11.05 17.71
C TYR A 215 -2.36 -9.64 17.35
N GLY A 216 -3.29 -8.74 17.15
CA GLY A 216 -3.00 -7.37 16.75
C GLY A 216 -4.14 -6.75 15.96
N VAL A 217 -3.81 -5.85 15.06
CA VAL A 217 -4.78 -5.22 14.16
C VAL A 217 -4.39 -5.49 12.71
N SER A 218 -5.37 -5.49 11.82
CA SER A 218 -5.16 -5.43 10.37
C SER A 218 -5.38 -4.00 9.89
N PHE A 219 -4.53 -3.56 8.97
CA PHE A 219 -4.61 -2.25 8.33
C PHE A 219 -4.82 -2.45 6.83
N THR A 220 -5.95 -1.99 6.32
CA THR A 220 -6.39 -2.31 4.96
C THR A 220 -7.04 -1.11 4.26
N VAL A 221 -7.08 -1.18 2.92
CA VAL A 221 -7.88 -0.30 2.07
C VAL A 221 -9.10 -1.08 1.62
N GLU A 222 -10.28 -0.48 1.66
CA GLU A 222 -11.51 -1.15 1.23
C GLU A 222 -11.68 -1.14 -0.30
N ASP A 223 -11.19 -0.11 -0.97
CA ASP A 223 -11.33 0.06 -2.40
C ASP A 223 -10.47 -0.91 -3.20
N LYS A 224 -11.08 -1.56 -4.19
CA LYS A 224 -10.37 -2.44 -5.13
C LYS A 224 -9.51 -1.69 -6.14
N GLU A 225 -9.86 -0.44 -6.44
CA GLU A 225 -9.11 0.45 -7.30
C GLU A 225 -8.66 1.64 -6.45
N LEU A 226 -7.35 1.83 -6.36
CA LEU A 226 -6.79 2.93 -5.59
C LEU A 226 -7.14 4.27 -6.25
N PRO A 227 -7.58 5.27 -5.49
CA PRO A 227 -7.85 6.60 -6.02
C PRO A 227 -6.58 7.23 -6.57
N VAL A 228 -6.75 8.09 -7.59
CA VAL A 228 -5.69 8.94 -8.12
C VAL A 228 -5.83 10.32 -7.51
N ILE A 229 -4.78 10.79 -6.85
CA ILE A 229 -4.70 12.15 -6.30
C ILE A 229 -3.77 12.98 -7.16
N TYR A 230 -4.26 14.10 -7.62
CA TYR A 230 -3.46 14.99 -8.45
C TYR A 230 -2.61 15.93 -7.59
N SER A 231 -1.28 15.79 -7.71
CA SER A 231 -0.32 16.56 -6.92
C SER A 231 -0.46 18.06 -7.15
N GLY A 232 -0.48 18.82 -6.07
CA GLY A 232 -0.64 20.27 -6.11
C GLY A 232 -1.97 20.77 -6.67
N ALA A 233 -2.88 19.88 -7.07
CA ALA A 233 -4.22 20.26 -7.49
C ALA A 233 -5.08 20.52 -6.25
N GLN A 234 -5.67 21.70 -6.21
CA GLN A 234 -6.69 22.02 -5.22
C GLN A 234 -8.05 21.83 -5.85
N LYS A 235 -8.81 20.94 -5.30
CA LYS A 235 -10.25 20.89 -5.53
C LYS A 235 -10.96 21.55 -4.35
N ASP A 236 -12.08 22.18 -4.61
CA ASP A 236 -12.98 22.63 -3.54
C ASP A 236 -13.34 21.43 -2.65
N SER A 237 -13.61 21.68 -1.37
CA SER A 237 -13.82 20.66 -0.34
C SER A 237 -14.82 19.58 -0.66
N ASP A 238 -15.78 19.88 -1.52
CA ASP A 238 -16.83 18.93 -1.91
C ASP A 238 -16.37 17.91 -2.97
N ASP A 239 -15.22 18.16 -3.61
CA ASP A 239 -14.65 17.36 -4.70
C ASP A 239 -13.30 16.72 -4.36
N THR A 240 -12.83 16.83 -3.11
CA THR A 240 -11.55 16.23 -2.71
C THR A 240 -11.64 14.71 -2.71
N GLU A 241 -10.70 14.08 -3.41
CA GLU A 241 -10.53 12.64 -3.33
C GLU A 241 -10.02 12.29 -1.94
N THR A 242 -10.71 11.38 -1.30
CA THR A 242 -10.39 10.93 0.04
C THR A 242 -9.76 9.55 0.00
N LEU A 243 -8.78 9.32 0.87
CA LEU A 243 -8.18 8.02 1.10
C LEU A 243 -8.98 7.31 2.17
N GLU A 244 -9.50 6.12 1.90
CA GLU A 244 -10.23 5.34 2.90
C GLU A 244 -9.38 4.17 3.39
N VAL A 245 -9.15 4.10 4.69
CA VAL A 245 -8.43 3.01 5.34
C VAL A 245 -9.22 2.48 6.52
N THR A 246 -9.04 1.19 6.79
CA THR A 246 -9.70 0.51 7.90
C THR A 246 -8.66 -0.13 8.80
N ILE A 247 -8.75 0.16 10.11
CA ILE A 247 -8.06 -0.56 11.17
C ILE A 247 -9.06 -1.49 11.82
N LYS A 248 -8.75 -2.79 11.86
CA LYS A 248 -9.62 -3.79 12.42
C LYS A 248 -8.86 -4.72 13.34
N GLU A 249 -9.38 -4.95 14.54
CA GLU A 249 -8.83 -5.97 15.43
C GLU A 249 -8.93 -7.36 14.83
N THR A 250 -7.85 -8.10 14.92
CA THR A 250 -7.83 -9.52 14.51
C THR A 250 -8.56 -10.37 15.54
N VAL A 251 -8.40 -10.02 16.81
CA VAL A 251 -9.07 -10.62 17.98
C VAL A 251 -9.53 -9.47 18.89
N ALA A 252 -10.61 -9.67 19.63
CA ALA A 252 -11.05 -8.68 20.61
C ALA A 252 -9.94 -8.31 21.60
N ASP A 253 -9.81 -7.05 21.94
CA ASP A 253 -8.78 -6.49 22.84
C ASP A 253 -7.34 -6.66 22.32
N SER A 254 -7.18 -6.75 21.00
CA SER A 254 -5.85 -6.81 20.37
C SER A 254 -5.30 -5.44 19.98
N TRP A 255 -6.13 -4.43 19.88
CA TRP A 255 -5.70 -3.05 19.77
C TRP A 255 -5.49 -2.48 21.17
N LEU A 256 -4.24 -2.29 21.56
CA LEU A 256 -3.89 -1.87 22.92
C LEU A 256 -4.17 -0.38 23.10
N ALA A 257 -5.37 -0.06 23.53
CA ALA A 257 -5.95 1.29 23.63
C ALA A 257 -5.09 2.30 24.39
N ASN A 258 -4.36 1.86 25.43
CA ASN A 258 -3.49 2.71 26.24
C ASN A 258 -2.08 2.86 25.69
N ARG A 259 -1.83 2.44 24.46
CA ARG A 259 -0.52 2.48 23.83
C ARG A 259 -0.55 3.31 22.58
N LYS A 260 0.64 3.75 22.18
CA LYS A 260 0.84 4.59 21.00
C LYS A 260 0.36 3.89 19.72
N THR A 261 -0.46 4.59 18.95
CA THR A 261 -0.90 4.21 17.59
C THR A 261 -0.76 5.43 16.69
N GLU A 262 -0.08 5.28 15.57
CA GLU A 262 0.14 6.35 14.60
C GLU A 262 -0.04 5.82 13.17
N ILE A 263 -0.52 6.69 12.27
CA ILE A 263 -0.48 6.48 10.84
C ILE A 263 0.48 7.52 10.25
N HIS A 264 1.45 7.06 9.49
CA HIS A 264 2.44 7.91 8.82
C HIS A 264 2.26 7.84 7.30
N PHE A 265 2.18 9.00 6.67
CA PHE A 265 2.24 9.18 5.23
C PHE A 265 3.64 9.64 4.79
N PRO A 266 3.99 9.59 3.49
CA PRO A 266 5.22 10.19 2.96
C PRO A 266 5.34 11.68 3.29
N GLU A 267 6.57 12.21 3.28
CA GLU A 267 6.82 13.64 3.55
C GLU A 267 6.17 14.57 2.54
N GLU A 268 5.90 14.08 1.34
CA GLU A 268 5.23 14.80 0.26
C GLU A 268 3.70 14.81 0.40
N VAL A 269 3.16 14.25 1.47
CA VAL A 269 1.72 14.22 1.77
C VAL A 269 1.44 14.97 3.06
N ARG A 270 0.42 15.80 3.07
CA ARG A 270 -0.11 16.48 4.27
C ARG A 270 -1.53 16.04 4.49
N VAL A 271 -1.85 15.68 5.72
CA VAL A 271 -3.21 15.35 6.12
C VAL A 271 -3.93 16.64 6.51
N ASN A 272 -5.01 16.95 5.81
CA ASN A 272 -5.81 18.16 6.06
C ASN A 272 -6.90 17.90 7.11
N SER A 273 -7.66 16.80 6.91
CA SER A 273 -8.72 16.39 7.84
C SER A 273 -8.92 14.88 7.81
N ILE A 274 -9.66 14.37 8.79
CA ILE A 274 -10.03 12.97 8.91
C ILE A 274 -11.53 12.90 9.23
N ASP A 275 -12.26 12.12 8.42
CA ASP A 275 -13.63 11.75 8.68
C ASP A 275 -13.70 10.26 9.04
N PHE A 276 -14.42 9.94 10.10
CA PHE A 276 -14.67 8.57 10.50
C PHE A 276 -15.98 8.09 9.89
N THR A 277 -15.94 7.07 9.04
CA THR A 277 -17.08 6.68 8.19
C THR A 277 -17.89 5.52 8.73
N ASP A 278 -17.28 4.60 9.47
CA ASP A 278 -17.98 3.49 10.11
C ASP A 278 -17.36 3.21 11.49
N PHE A 279 -18.10 3.59 12.51
CA PHE A 279 -17.95 2.99 13.83
C PHE A 279 -18.99 1.89 13.94
N ASP A 280 -18.55 0.67 14.22
CA ASP A 280 -19.51 -0.36 14.63
C ASP A 280 -20.36 0.19 15.78
N LYS A 281 -21.68 0.20 15.61
CA LYS A 281 -22.67 0.86 16.48
C LYS A 281 -22.70 0.38 17.93
N THR A 282 -21.77 -0.46 18.33
CA THR A 282 -21.56 -0.91 19.71
C THR A 282 -20.80 0.11 20.56
N ILE A 283 -20.18 1.13 19.95
CA ILE A 283 -19.53 2.20 20.70
C ILE A 283 -20.60 3.23 21.06
N ASN A 284 -21.15 3.08 22.25
CA ASN A 284 -22.08 4.06 22.80
C ASN A 284 -21.37 5.41 22.95
N ASP A 285 -21.91 6.45 22.31
CA ASP A 285 -21.66 7.86 22.54
C ASP A 285 -20.30 8.49 22.18
N ILE A 286 -19.56 8.01 21.19
CA ILE A 286 -18.48 8.83 20.60
C ILE A 286 -19.03 9.80 19.54
N SER A 287 -20.32 9.79 19.30
CA SER A 287 -20.99 10.44 18.18
C SER A 287 -20.82 11.96 18.08
N ASP A 288 -20.38 12.66 19.12
CA ASP A 288 -20.43 14.12 19.10
C ASP A 288 -19.17 14.87 19.58
N VAL A 289 -18.10 14.20 20.00
CA VAL A 289 -17.10 14.94 20.81
C VAL A 289 -15.69 14.99 20.22
N ALA A 290 -15.29 14.09 19.32
CA ALA A 290 -13.86 13.99 19.04
C ALA A 290 -13.48 13.61 17.61
N LEU A 291 -14.39 13.54 16.68
CA LEU A 291 -14.14 12.91 15.38
C LEU A 291 -13.86 13.86 14.23
N GLU A 292 -14.01 15.17 14.44
CA GLU A 292 -13.45 16.17 13.55
C GLU A 292 -12.03 16.47 14.03
N ALA A 293 -11.09 15.63 13.64
CA ALA A 293 -9.68 15.95 13.79
C ALA A 293 -9.32 16.97 12.72
N ASP A 294 -9.46 18.21 13.07
CA ASP A 294 -9.00 19.34 12.30
C ASP A 294 -7.56 19.65 12.66
N ARG A 295 -6.75 19.99 11.67
CA ARG A 295 -5.34 20.34 11.83
C ARG A 295 -5.09 21.54 12.71
N ASN A 296 -6.03 22.44 12.79
CA ASN A 296 -5.96 23.66 13.60
C ASN A 296 -6.40 23.50 15.05
N ASN A 297 -6.51 22.37 15.51
CA ASN A 297 -6.77 21.94 16.86
C ASN A 297 -6.58 23.02 17.95
N ASP A 298 -7.29 24.14 17.77
CA ASP A 298 -7.48 25.13 18.83
C ASP A 298 -8.66 24.66 19.68
N PRO A 299 -8.41 24.17 20.91
CA PRO A 299 -9.46 23.71 21.78
C PRO A 299 -10.44 24.84 22.18
N THR A 300 -10.19 26.07 21.74
CA THR A 300 -11.03 27.24 22.05
C THR A 300 -12.01 27.59 20.93
N GLU A 301 -11.87 27.08 19.69
CA GLU A 301 -12.75 27.42 18.56
C GLU A 301 -13.85 26.39 18.29
N ASN A 302 -13.62 25.11 18.56
CA ASN A 302 -14.69 24.13 18.49
C ASN A 302 -15.46 24.11 19.81
N GLY A 303 -16.61 24.74 19.84
CA GLY A 303 -17.50 24.95 20.99
C GLY A 303 -17.98 23.70 21.73
N GLY A 304 -17.15 22.71 21.89
CA GLY A 304 -17.28 21.55 22.71
C GLY A 304 -16.77 21.83 24.13
N GLU A 305 -17.54 22.54 24.94
CA GLU A 305 -17.42 22.45 26.38
C GLU A 305 -17.79 21.04 26.80
N ALA A 306 -16.84 20.18 26.93
CA ALA A 306 -16.85 19.13 27.95
C ALA A 306 -15.51 18.42 27.83
N GLY A 307 -14.64 18.55 28.78
CA GLY A 307 -13.55 17.70 29.20
C GLY A 307 -13.23 16.40 28.43
N GLY A 308 -13.50 16.35 27.16
CA GLY A 308 -13.16 15.25 26.25
C GLY A 308 -11.69 15.35 25.90
N GLU A 309 -10.89 14.39 26.35
CA GLU A 309 -9.54 14.23 25.92
C GLU A 309 -9.54 13.93 24.42
N GLN A 310 -8.69 14.63 23.69
CA GLN A 310 -8.57 14.50 22.26
C GLN A 310 -8.11 13.09 21.86
N VAL A 311 -8.85 12.42 20.99
CA VAL A 311 -8.55 11.05 20.55
C VAL A 311 -7.58 11.04 19.37
N VAL A 312 -7.65 12.03 18.49
CA VAL A 312 -6.83 12.09 17.27
C VAL A 312 -6.14 13.45 17.16
N THR A 313 -4.86 13.43 16.78
CA THR A 313 -4.07 14.64 16.50
C THR A 313 -3.41 14.48 15.14
N ILE A 314 -3.54 15.49 14.27
CA ILE A 314 -2.85 15.59 12.99
C ILE A 314 -1.58 16.43 13.17
N ASP A 315 -0.46 15.91 12.70
CA ASP A 315 0.86 16.57 12.74
C ASP A 315 1.53 16.39 11.37
N GLU A 316 1.25 17.31 10.46
CA GLU A 316 1.68 17.28 9.05
C GLU A 316 1.27 15.99 8.32
N ASN A 317 2.21 15.07 8.13
CA ASN A 317 2.01 13.78 7.47
C ASN A 317 1.75 12.63 8.46
N LYS A 318 1.49 12.94 9.72
CA LYS A 318 1.29 11.95 10.78
C LYS A 318 -0.03 12.16 11.49
N VAL A 319 -0.68 11.06 11.76
CA VAL A 319 -1.89 11.00 12.57
C VAL A 319 -1.61 10.17 13.80
N LYS A 320 -1.82 10.77 14.97
CA LYS A 320 -1.59 10.17 16.29
C LYS A 320 -2.92 9.90 16.96
N PHE A 321 -3.11 8.68 17.41
CA PHE A 321 -4.25 8.29 18.21
C PHE A 321 -3.86 8.25 19.69
N SER A 322 -4.70 8.82 20.53
CA SER A 322 -4.58 8.83 21.99
C SER A 322 -5.94 8.55 22.62
N ASN A 323 -5.94 8.11 23.89
CA ASN A 323 -7.18 7.85 24.64
C ASN A 323 -8.15 6.86 23.94
N LEU A 324 -7.59 5.86 23.23
CA LEU A 324 -8.37 4.87 22.48
C LEU A 324 -9.20 3.95 23.37
N ASP A 325 -8.98 3.93 24.69
CA ASP A 325 -9.80 3.21 25.67
C ASP A 325 -11.26 3.65 25.69
N GLN A 326 -11.56 4.81 25.13
CA GLN A 326 -12.92 5.28 24.90
C GLN A 326 -13.52 4.80 23.57
N VAL A 327 -12.69 4.28 22.66
CA VAL A 327 -13.04 3.89 21.29
C VAL A 327 -13.03 2.38 21.11
N VAL A 328 -12.07 1.69 21.73
CA VAL A 328 -11.87 0.24 21.58
C VAL A 328 -12.86 -0.52 22.46
N ASP A 329 -13.67 -1.41 21.87
CA ASP A 329 -14.59 -2.28 22.60
C ASP A 329 -13.82 -3.47 23.21
N PRO A 330 -13.68 -3.55 24.55
CA PRO A 330 -12.97 -4.67 25.16
C PRO A 330 -13.72 -6.01 25.08
N THR A 331 -14.95 -6.02 24.60
CA THR A 331 -15.81 -7.22 24.55
C THR A 331 -16.03 -7.73 23.12
N GLY A 332 -15.78 -6.94 22.12
CA GLY A 332 -15.92 -7.24 20.69
C GLY A 332 -14.66 -6.87 19.92
N LYS A 333 -14.63 -7.19 18.62
CA LYS A 333 -13.57 -6.70 17.72
C LYS A 333 -13.92 -5.28 17.31
N THR A 334 -13.01 -4.36 17.54
CA THR A 334 -13.13 -2.99 17.07
C THR A 334 -12.76 -2.89 15.61
N GLU A 335 -13.55 -2.17 14.83
CA GLU A 335 -13.30 -1.84 13.43
C GLU A 335 -13.55 -0.34 13.24
N VAL A 336 -12.55 0.37 12.71
CA VAL A 336 -12.59 1.81 12.50
C VAL A 336 -12.19 2.12 11.07
N SER A 337 -13.11 2.68 10.30
CA SER A 337 -12.86 3.17 8.95
C SER A 337 -12.74 4.68 8.93
N MET A 338 -11.72 5.19 8.25
CA MET A 338 -11.35 6.59 8.23
C MET A 338 -11.14 7.06 6.80
N LYS A 339 -11.65 8.25 6.48
CA LYS A 339 -11.35 8.98 5.26
C LYS A 339 -10.41 10.12 5.55
N PHE A 340 -9.31 10.15 4.85
CA PHE A 340 -8.32 11.22 4.93
C PHE A 340 -8.49 12.16 3.76
N ASN A 341 -8.67 13.43 4.05
CA ASN A 341 -8.45 14.48 3.06
C ASN A 341 -6.97 14.85 3.10
N VAL A 342 -6.30 14.75 1.97
CA VAL A 342 -4.86 15.00 1.90
C VAL A 342 -4.50 16.00 0.81
N SER A 343 -3.42 16.75 1.05
CA SER A 343 -2.71 17.52 0.03
C SER A 343 -1.44 16.78 -0.36
N VAL A 344 -1.12 16.77 -1.64
CA VAL A 344 0.09 16.15 -2.19
C VAL A 344 0.99 17.21 -2.78
N GLU A 345 2.27 17.17 -2.45
CA GLU A 345 3.28 18.12 -2.91
C GLU A 345 3.27 18.26 -4.45
N PRO A 346 3.26 19.49 -4.99
CA PRO A 346 3.33 19.70 -6.42
C PRO A 346 4.55 19.00 -7.05
N GLY A 347 4.30 18.21 -8.08
CA GLY A 347 5.35 17.45 -8.76
C GLY A 347 5.61 16.04 -8.23
N PHE A 348 5.09 15.67 -7.06
CA PHE A 348 5.18 14.31 -6.58
C PHE A 348 4.31 13.37 -7.42
N THR A 349 4.88 12.21 -7.77
CA THR A 349 4.18 11.17 -8.53
C THR A 349 4.59 9.79 -8.01
N GLY A 350 3.66 8.87 -8.00
CA GLY A 350 3.90 7.49 -7.56
C GLY A 350 2.90 7.00 -6.52
N ASP A 351 3.24 5.94 -5.83
CA ASP A 351 2.36 5.36 -4.82
C ASP A 351 2.37 6.20 -3.54
N ILE A 352 1.19 6.51 -3.03
CA ILE A 352 1.01 7.08 -1.69
C ILE A 352 0.82 5.90 -0.74
N THR A 353 1.72 5.77 0.21
CA THR A 353 1.67 4.72 1.23
C THR A 353 1.22 5.28 2.57
N ALA A 354 0.52 4.47 3.34
CA ALA A 354 0.24 4.73 4.75
C ALA A 354 0.86 3.63 5.60
N THR A 355 1.57 4.01 6.64
CA THR A 355 2.21 3.06 7.58
C THR A 355 1.53 3.20 8.95
N LEU A 356 0.84 2.16 9.37
CA LEU A 356 0.34 2.02 10.74
C LEU A 356 1.48 1.54 11.64
N THR A 357 1.75 2.24 12.71
CA THR A 357 2.88 1.97 13.61
C THR A 357 2.53 2.25 15.07
N GLY A 358 3.29 1.72 15.95
CA GLY A 358 3.21 1.99 17.39
C GLY A 358 3.00 0.76 18.24
N THR A 359 3.29 0.88 19.54
CA THR A 359 3.22 -0.22 20.51
C THR A 359 1.79 -0.70 20.81
N GLY A 360 0.77 -0.01 20.29
CA GLY A 360 -0.65 -0.37 20.43
C GLY A 360 -1.16 -1.35 19.39
N VAL A 361 -0.44 -1.49 18.27
CA VAL A 361 -0.91 -2.22 17.08
C VAL A 361 -0.10 -3.46 16.71
N GLY A 362 1.00 -3.73 17.44
CA GLY A 362 1.92 -4.82 17.13
C GLY A 362 2.97 -4.41 16.11
N ASP A 363 3.14 -5.19 15.05
CA ASP A 363 4.10 -4.91 14.00
C ASP A 363 3.64 -3.77 13.07
N ASP A 364 4.61 -3.02 12.56
CA ASP A 364 4.34 -1.94 11.61
C ASP A 364 3.79 -2.52 10.29
N GLN A 365 2.72 -1.89 9.77
CA GLN A 365 2.06 -2.31 8.54
C GLN A 365 2.02 -1.17 7.55
N THR A 366 2.57 -1.38 6.36
CA THR A 366 2.56 -0.40 5.27
C THR A 366 1.67 -0.89 4.14
N ILE A 367 0.74 -0.03 3.72
CA ILE A 367 -0.17 -0.28 2.61
C ILE A 367 -0.11 0.86 1.61
N THR A 368 -0.34 0.58 0.33
CA THR A 368 -0.57 1.63 -0.67
C THR A 368 -2.04 2.05 -0.62
N VAL A 369 -2.30 3.34 -0.46
CA VAL A 369 -3.64 3.88 -0.27
C VAL A 369 -4.15 4.68 -1.47
N ALA A 370 -3.24 5.21 -2.29
CA ALA A 370 -3.56 5.95 -3.50
C ALA A 370 -2.36 6.00 -4.46
N LYS A 371 -2.58 6.63 -5.62
CA LYS A 371 -1.52 7.04 -6.53
C LYS A 371 -1.53 8.54 -6.71
N ALA A 372 -0.35 9.15 -6.63
CA ALA A 372 -0.16 10.54 -6.98
C ALA A 372 0.18 10.66 -8.47
N GLU A 373 -0.50 11.54 -9.17
CA GLU A 373 -0.24 11.87 -10.57
C GLU A 373 -0.20 13.40 -10.74
N MET A 374 0.50 13.87 -11.77
CA MET A 374 0.43 15.27 -12.14
C MET A 374 -0.93 15.62 -12.75
N PRO A 375 -1.51 16.79 -12.45
CA PRO A 375 -2.77 17.23 -13.04
C PRO A 375 -2.67 17.49 -14.56
N PHE A 376 -1.46 17.62 -15.06
CA PHE A 376 -1.15 17.73 -16.49
C PHE A 376 0.24 17.17 -16.79
N THR A 377 0.50 16.91 -18.05
CA THR A 377 1.81 16.52 -18.56
C THR A 377 2.30 17.52 -19.61
N VAL A 378 3.62 17.65 -19.71
CA VAL A 378 4.27 18.45 -20.76
C VAL A 378 5.17 17.55 -21.57
N GLU A 379 4.96 17.54 -22.87
CA GLU A 379 5.73 16.72 -23.82
C GLU A 379 6.47 17.64 -24.79
N THR A 380 7.76 17.42 -24.93
CA THR A 380 8.62 18.03 -25.95
C THR A 380 9.87 17.14 -26.12
N LYS A 381 10.66 17.45 -27.14
CA LYS A 381 11.97 16.80 -27.31
C LYS A 381 13.07 17.69 -26.76
N THR A 382 14.13 17.09 -26.26
CA THR A 382 15.33 17.82 -25.86
C THR A 382 15.84 18.68 -27.00
N ASN A 383 16.15 19.95 -26.69
CA ASN A 383 16.64 20.93 -27.65
C ASN A 383 18.15 21.10 -27.51
N GLU A 384 18.94 20.75 -28.52
CA GLU A 384 20.39 21.05 -28.53
C GLU A 384 20.62 22.45 -29.08
N LEU A 385 21.02 23.40 -28.23
CA LEU A 385 21.11 24.79 -28.57
C LEU A 385 22.51 25.36 -28.33
N LYS A 386 22.86 26.41 -29.10
CA LYS A 386 24.12 27.15 -28.96
C LYS A 386 23.87 28.51 -28.31
N ILE A 387 24.74 28.91 -27.40
CA ILE A 387 24.65 30.20 -26.72
C ILE A 387 24.82 31.40 -27.71
N ASP A 388 24.36 32.55 -27.28
CA ASP A 388 24.52 33.86 -27.96
C ASP A 388 23.66 34.03 -29.22
N TYR A 389 22.57 33.31 -29.33
CA TYR A 389 21.62 33.49 -30.41
C TYR A 389 20.27 33.98 -29.86
N ARG A 390 19.64 34.93 -30.54
CA ARG A 390 18.25 35.33 -30.36
C ARG A 390 17.37 34.54 -31.30
N ASN A 391 16.11 34.39 -30.92
CA ASN A 391 15.13 33.64 -31.71
C ASN A 391 15.65 32.24 -32.08
N THR A 392 16.31 31.58 -31.14
CA THR A 392 16.76 30.20 -31.36
C THR A 392 15.55 29.28 -31.33
N PRO A 393 15.19 28.66 -32.46
CA PRO A 393 13.98 27.84 -32.52
C PRO A 393 14.13 26.57 -31.68
N ILE A 394 13.05 26.20 -31.01
CA ILE A 394 12.94 24.98 -30.23
C ILE A 394 11.80 24.10 -30.73
N ASN A 395 11.76 22.86 -30.24
CA ASN A 395 10.69 21.95 -30.54
C ASN A 395 9.36 22.43 -29.95
N ASP A 396 8.26 21.99 -30.56
CA ASP A 396 6.92 22.25 -30.06
C ASP A 396 6.78 21.72 -28.62
N ILE A 397 6.01 22.43 -27.81
CA ILE A 397 5.61 22.01 -26.48
C ILE A 397 4.14 21.60 -26.53
N THR A 398 3.82 20.43 -26.05
CA THR A 398 2.44 19.94 -25.92
C THR A 398 2.12 19.76 -24.44
N ILE A 399 1.03 20.39 -24.00
CA ILE A 399 0.56 20.34 -22.63
C ILE A 399 -0.78 19.59 -22.62
N LYS A 400 -0.90 18.55 -21.82
CA LYS A 400 -2.09 17.70 -21.77
C LYS A 400 -2.66 17.65 -20.37
N GLU A 401 -3.93 17.95 -20.22
CA GLU A 401 -4.65 17.73 -18.98
C GLU A 401 -4.76 16.22 -18.66
N ALA A 402 -4.60 15.87 -17.39
CA ALA A 402 -4.85 14.51 -16.91
C ALA A 402 -6.35 14.21 -16.79
N TYR A 403 -7.14 15.21 -16.45
CA TYR A 403 -8.60 15.15 -16.36
C TYR A 403 -9.24 16.43 -16.89
N ALA A 404 -10.50 16.38 -17.27
CA ALA A 404 -11.23 17.57 -17.73
C ALA A 404 -11.40 18.56 -16.56
N GLY A 405 -11.02 19.82 -16.79
CA GLY A 405 -11.05 20.89 -15.79
C GLY A 405 -9.79 20.97 -14.92
N ALA A 406 -8.69 20.32 -15.31
CA ALA A 406 -7.42 20.46 -14.60
C ALA A 406 -6.88 21.90 -14.64
N PHE A 407 -7.13 22.63 -15.74
CA PHE A 407 -6.77 24.05 -15.83
C PHE A 407 -7.95 24.94 -15.46
N ASP A 408 -7.78 25.71 -14.39
CA ASP A 408 -8.77 26.67 -13.92
C ASP A 408 -8.61 28.04 -14.60
N ARG A 409 -9.71 28.80 -14.63
CA ARG A 409 -9.78 30.16 -15.19
C ARG A 409 -8.95 31.16 -14.38
N ASP A 410 -8.96 31.01 -13.07
CA ASP A 410 -8.34 31.98 -12.16
C ASP A 410 -6.87 31.65 -11.86
N LYS A 411 -6.34 30.62 -12.51
CA LYS A 411 -4.95 30.17 -12.34
C LYS A 411 -4.15 30.35 -13.63
N VAL A 412 -2.91 30.74 -13.47
CA VAL A 412 -1.97 30.92 -14.58
C VAL A 412 -0.88 29.86 -14.50
N LEU A 413 -0.66 29.17 -15.61
CA LEU A 413 0.47 28.27 -15.74
C LEU A 413 1.68 29.06 -16.25
N TYR A 414 2.70 29.18 -15.42
CA TYR A 414 3.96 29.82 -15.72
C TYR A 414 5.04 28.77 -16.02
N LEU A 415 5.42 28.64 -17.30
CA LEU A 415 6.51 27.74 -17.71
C LEU A 415 7.80 28.52 -17.82
N GLU A 416 8.83 28.09 -17.12
CA GLU A 416 10.16 28.68 -17.11
C GLU A 416 11.20 27.74 -17.66
N ALA A 417 11.97 28.18 -18.66
CA ALA A 417 13.18 27.50 -19.07
C ALA A 417 14.34 28.04 -18.22
N GLU A 418 15.02 27.19 -17.51
CA GLU A 418 16.06 27.58 -16.57
C GLU A 418 17.15 28.48 -17.21
N ASN A 419 17.31 29.68 -16.67
CA ASN A 419 18.29 30.71 -17.16
C ASN A 419 18.14 31.11 -18.64
N MET A 420 16.94 30.94 -19.22
CA MET A 420 16.63 31.29 -20.61
C MET A 420 15.31 32.02 -20.67
N ASP A 421 15.14 32.82 -21.71
CA ASP A 421 13.94 33.61 -21.92
C ASP A 421 13.15 33.07 -23.12
N PHE A 422 11.87 32.74 -22.94
CA PHE A 422 10.96 32.54 -24.06
C PHE A 422 10.77 33.88 -24.80
N GLU A 423 10.80 33.80 -26.12
CA GLU A 423 10.59 34.97 -26.98
C GLU A 423 9.20 34.94 -27.62
N ASP A 424 8.66 36.13 -27.96
CA ASP A 424 7.38 36.25 -28.67
C ASP A 424 7.49 35.76 -30.12
N GLY A 425 6.34 35.44 -30.72
CA GLY A 425 6.24 35.07 -32.14
C GLY A 425 5.84 33.63 -32.37
N PHE A 426 5.55 32.91 -31.32
CA PHE A 426 5.00 31.54 -31.35
C PHE A 426 3.52 31.51 -31.71
N GLU A 427 3.02 30.36 -32.06
CA GLU A 427 1.61 30.06 -32.33
C GLU A 427 1.13 28.96 -31.35
N TYR A 428 -0.15 28.98 -31.05
CA TYR A 428 -0.75 27.92 -30.22
C TYR A 428 -2.12 27.50 -30.73
N GLU A 429 -2.48 26.26 -30.49
CA GLU A 429 -3.80 25.66 -30.80
C GLU A 429 -4.22 24.70 -29.73
N VAL A 430 -5.53 24.58 -29.48
CA VAL A 430 -6.13 23.51 -28.69
C VAL A 430 -6.44 22.38 -29.66
N VAL A 431 -5.63 21.32 -29.63
CA VAL A 431 -5.73 20.20 -30.58
C VAL A 431 -6.70 19.11 -30.12
N ALA A 432 -7.04 19.10 -28.82
CA ALA A 432 -8.05 18.22 -28.25
C ALA A 432 -8.75 18.90 -27.06
N GLY A 433 -9.95 18.41 -26.71
CA GLY A 433 -10.75 18.89 -25.59
C GLY A 433 -11.61 20.11 -25.93
N ASP A 434 -12.32 20.62 -24.92
CA ASP A 434 -13.25 21.74 -25.04
C ASP A 434 -12.80 22.99 -24.26
N LEU A 435 -11.51 23.02 -23.86
CA LEU A 435 -10.87 24.14 -23.20
C LEU A 435 -10.76 25.35 -24.13
N LYS A 436 -10.87 26.56 -23.58
CA LYS A 436 -10.61 27.79 -24.30
C LYS A 436 -9.49 28.58 -23.62
N VAL A 437 -8.40 28.75 -24.32
CA VAL A 437 -7.28 29.60 -23.92
C VAL A 437 -7.67 31.08 -24.08
N ASP A 438 -7.43 31.90 -23.07
CA ASP A 438 -7.54 33.37 -23.18
C ASP A 438 -6.33 33.91 -23.95
N LYS A 439 -5.14 33.61 -23.47
CA LYS A 439 -3.89 34.04 -24.13
C LYS A 439 -2.72 33.18 -23.65
N ILE A 440 -1.72 33.07 -24.52
CA ILE A 440 -0.37 32.64 -24.18
C ILE A 440 0.58 33.76 -24.59
N LYS A 441 1.48 34.18 -23.70
CA LYS A 441 2.46 35.25 -23.98
C LYS A 441 3.78 34.94 -23.28
N ALA A 442 4.87 35.42 -23.87
CA ALA A 442 6.16 35.51 -23.20
C ALA A 442 6.25 36.81 -22.39
N ASN A 443 6.46 36.71 -21.09
CA ASN A 443 6.59 37.88 -20.21
C ASN A 443 7.81 37.68 -19.30
N LYS A 444 8.81 38.55 -19.50
CA LYS A 444 10.09 38.49 -18.78
C LYS A 444 10.77 37.11 -18.83
N GLY A 445 10.68 36.45 -19.99
CA GLY A 445 11.29 35.14 -20.23
C GLY A 445 10.44 33.93 -19.83
N VAL A 446 9.36 34.14 -19.11
CA VAL A 446 8.44 33.11 -18.70
C VAL A 446 7.24 33.00 -19.65
N LEU A 447 6.80 31.82 -19.97
CA LEU A 447 5.63 31.58 -20.81
C LEU A 447 4.36 31.50 -19.91
N GLU A 448 3.55 32.57 -19.98
CA GLU A 448 2.29 32.67 -19.23
C GLU A 448 1.13 32.11 -20.04
N ILE A 449 0.42 31.13 -19.50
CA ILE A 449 -0.74 30.48 -20.10
C ILE A 449 -1.97 30.78 -19.25
N THR A 450 -2.92 31.51 -19.81
CA THR A 450 -4.17 31.89 -19.13
C THR A 450 -5.37 31.28 -19.83
N ILE A 451 -6.31 30.75 -19.06
CA ILE A 451 -7.49 30.04 -19.54
C ILE A 451 -8.74 30.95 -19.45
N ASP A 452 -9.52 31.05 -20.52
CA ASP A 452 -10.83 31.73 -20.53
C ASP A 452 -11.94 30.79 -20.01
N LYS A 453 -11.89 29.53 -20.45
CA LYS A 453 -12.83 28.50 -20.01
C LYS A 453 -12.13 27.15 -19.80
N PRO A 454 -12.24 26.54 -18.62
CA PRO A 454 -11.75 25.21 -18.39
C PRO A 454 -12.42 24.18 -19.29
N SER A 455 -11.81 23.06 -19.53
CA SER A 455 -12.42 21.92 -20.16
C SER A 455 -13.48 21.29 -19.25
N ILE A 456 -14.56 20.73 -19.82
CA ILE A 456 -15.67 20.19 -19.03
C ILE A 456 -15.89 18.70 -19.29
N LYS A 457 -15.75 18.29 -20.54
CA LYS A 457 -16.12 16.93 -20.95
C LYS A 457 -14.92 16.06 -21.29
N THR A 458 -13.90 16.64 -21.84
CA THR A 458 -12.75 15.93 -22.38
C THR A 458 -11.48 16.69 -21.99
N PRO A 459 -10.49 16.01 -21.42
CA PRO A 459 -9.21 16.62 -21.13
C PRO A 459 -8.65 17.32 -22.36
N ALA A 460 -8.10 18.51 -22.17
CA ALA A 460 -7.59 19.31 -23.25
C ALA A 460 -6.11 19.02 -23.54
N GLU A 461 -5.75 19.27 -24.80
CA GLU A 461 -4.38 19.25 -25.26
C GLU A 461 -4.07 20.56 -25.94
N ILE A 462 -3.09 21.32 -25.43
CA ILE A 462 -2.61 22.58 -25.96
C ILE A 462 -1.26 22.32 -26.63
N LYS A 463 -1.16 22.66 -27.90
CA LYS A 463 0.09 22.61 -28.65
C LYS A 463 0.60 24.02 -28.89
N ILE A 464 1.86 24.27 -28.54
CA ILE A 464 2.55 25.54 -28.76
C ILE A 464 3.70 25.27 -29.73
N SER A 465 3.71 25.98 -30.84
CA SER A 465 4.63 25.79 -31.97
C SER A 465 5.34 27.10 -32.35
N ASN A 466 6.39 26.99 -33.17
CA ASN A 466 7.25 28.11 -33.56
C ASN A 466 7.88 28.84 -32.35
N LEU A 467 8.11 28.12 -31.26
CA LEU A 467 8.75 28.63 -30.06
C LEU A 467 10.21 28.93 -30.31
N SER A 468 10.71 30.00 -29.67
CA SER A 468 12.13 30.31 -29.64
C SER A 468 12.58 30.77 -28.27
N LEU A 469 13.87 30.55 -27.99
CA LEU A 469 14.51 30.93 -26.74
C LEU A 469 15.65 31.95 -27.02
N TYR A 470 15.83 32.88 -26.10
CA TYR A 470 17.02 33.67 -25.96
C TYR A 470 17.91 33.13 -24.85
N MET A 471 19.17 32.94 -25.16
CA MET A 471 20.19 32.47 -24.22
C MET A 471 21.30 33.52 -24.10
N GLY A 472 21.58 33.94 -22.89
CA GLY A 472 22.67 34.89 -22.62
C GLY A 472 24.05 34.26 -22.83
N ARG A 473 25.05 35.13 -23.10
CA ARG A 473 26.45 34.70 -23.27
C ARG A 473 27.07 34.08 -22.02
N SER A 474 26.47 34.32 -20.86
CA SER A 474 26.94 33.80 -19.58
C SER A 474 26.52 32.36 -19.28
N LEU A 475 25.64 31.79 -20.11
CA LEU A 475 25.11 30.46 -19.90
C LEU A 475 26.20 29.40 -20.13
N ALA A 476 26.38 28.50 -19.20
CA ALA A 476 27.32 27.39 -19.32
C ALA A 476 26.80 26.29 -20.27
N ALA A 477 27.69 25.48 -20.81
CA ALA A 477 27.25 24.24 -21.47
C ALA A 477 26.74 23.25 -20.41
N GLY A 478 25.64 22.59 -20.70
CA GLY A 478 24.98 21.65 -19.78
C GLY A 478 23.52 21.45 -20.12
N ASP A 479 22.85 20.65 -19.31
CA ASP A 479 21.43 20.39 -19.43
C ASP A 479 20.66 21.36 -18.52
N TYR A 480 19.56 21.90 -19.04
CA TYR A 480 18.70 22.88 -18.39
C TYR A 480 17.26 22.40 -18.42
N LYS A 481 16.56 22.59 -17.31
CA LYS A 481 15.21 22.08 -17.09
C LYS A 481 14.14 23.04 -17.62
N LEU A 482 12.96 22.48 -17.84
CA LEU A 482 11.69 23.22 -17.93
C LEU A 482 10.93 22.98 -16.64
N SER A 483 10.48 24.04 -16.00
CA SER A 483 9.75 24.01 -14.73
C SER A 483 8.45 24.80 -14.80
N VAL A 484 7.54 24.51 -13.88
CA VAL A 484 6.43 25.41 -13.54
C VAL A 484 6.84 26.22 -12.33
N VAL A 485 6.68 27.54 -12.43
CA VAL A 485 6.88 28.45 -11.31
C VAL A 485 5.67 28.36 -10.38
N THR A 486 5.94 28.29 -9.09
CA THR A 486 4.94 28.26 -8.04
C THR A 486 4.99 29.51 -7.18
N GLY A 487 4.05 29.71 -6.28
CA GLY A 487 4.22 30.62 -5.15
C GLY A 487 3.40 31.90 -5.13
N ALA A 488 2.82 32.36 -6.24
CA ALA A 488 1.91 33.48 -6.22
C ALA A 488 0.44 33.01 -6.16
N ASP A 489 -0.48 33.85 -5.67
CA ASP A 489 -1.90 33.50 -5.53
C ASP A 489 -2.58 33.09 -6.85
N ASP A 490 -2.06 33.59 -7.98
CA ASP A 490 -2.56 33.32 -9.32
C ASP A 490 -1.83 32.16 -10.03
N THR A 491 -0.79 31.57 -9.42
CA THR A 491 -0.06 30.45 -10.02
C THR A 491 -0.88 29.18 -10.00
N PHE A 492 -0.65 28.32 -10.99
CA PHE A 492 -1.33 27.02 -11.08
C PHE A 492 -1.11 26.18 -9.82
N PHE A 493 0.13 26.08 -9.37
CA PHE A 493 0.46 25.49 -8.06
C PHE A 493 0.68 26.63 -7.06
N GLN A 494 -0.20 26.73 -6.09
CA GLN A 494 -0.06 27.70 -5.02
C GLN A 494 0.95 27.24 -3.97
N ASN A 495 1.76 28.16 -3.50
CA ASN A 495 2.59 27.95 -2.33
C ASN A 495 1.86 28.50 -1.09
N TYR A 496 1.43 27.60 -0.21
CA TYR A 496 0.71 27.97 1.02
C TYR A 496 1.63 28.09 2.24
N SER A 497 2.93 28.22 2.02
CA SER A 497 3.90 28.40 3.11
C SER A 497 3.84 29.76 3.80
N ASP A 498 2.79 30.54 3.58
CA ASP A 498 2.62 31.82 4.30
C ASP A 498 2.44 31.51 5.80
N PRO A 499 3.42 31.79 6.65
CA PRO A 499 3.33 31.56 8.08
C PRO A 499 2.25 32.43 8.76
N ASP A 500 1.75 33.46 8.07
CA ASP A 500 0.65 34.31 8.53
C ASP A 500 -0.72 33.79 8.06
N ASN A 501 -0.76 32.89 7.09
CA ASN A 501 -1.96 32.20 6.67
C ASN A 501 -2.17 30.99 7.57
N LYS A 502 -2.53 31.27 8.80
CA LYS A 502 -2.97 30.26 9.74
C LYS A 502 -4.20 29.63 9.14
N MET A 503 -4.14 28.33 8.93
CA MET A 503 -5.31 27.55 8.58
C MET A 503 -6.42 27.89 9.57
N THR A 504 -7.55 28.34 9.06
CA THR A 504 -8.62 28.89 9.88
C THR A 504 -9.47 27.81 10.55
N GLY A 505 -9.12 26.52 10.35
CA GLY A 505 -9.93 25.39 10.81
C GLY A 505 -11.12 25.09 9.92
N ASP A 506 -11.19 25.75 8.76
CA ASP A 506 -12.17 25.41 7.74
C ASP A 506 -11.73 24.09 7.06
N LYS A 507 -12.68 23.17 6.89
CA LYS A 507 -12.46 21.89 6.16
C LYS A 507 -11.89 22.08 4.75
N ASN A 508 -11.90 23.31 4.26
CA ASN A 508 -11.43 23.74 2.95
C ASN A 508 -9.97 24.22 2.96
N ASP A 509 -9.35 24.34 4.12
CA ASP A 509 -7.97 24.80 4.21
C ASP A 509 -7.02 23.66 3.82
N THR A 510 -6.44 23.75 2.64
CA THR A 510 -5.39 22.84 2.20
C THR A 510 -4.04 23.29 2.73
N VAL A 511 -3.23 22.34 3.17
CA VAL A 511 -1.86 22.61 3.59
C VAL A 511 -0.98 22.68 2.37
N GLY A 512 -0.36 23.80 2.15
CA GLY A 512 0.60 23.97 1.08
C GLY A 512 1.99 23.41 1.42
N PHE A 513 2.77 23.33 0.39
CA PHE A 513 4.17 22.95 0.44
C PHE A 513 5.01 24.17 0.04
N ASP A 514 6.18 24.32 0.66
CA ASP A 514 7.15 25.38 0.30
C ASP A 514 7.96 24.92 -0.92
N THR A 515 7.30 24.92 -2.07
CA THR A 515 7.89 24.46 -3.33
C THR A 515 8.00 25.68 -4.28
N ASP A 516 9.22 26.14 -4.56
CA ASP A 516 9.46 27.29 -5.45
C ASP A 516 9.18 26.97 -6.92
N GLU A 517 9.36 25.73 -7.34
CA GLU A 517 9.16 25.29 -8.72
C GLU A 517 8.84 23.79 -8.80
N VAL A 518 8.07 23.40 -9.81
CA VAL A 518 7.83 22.00 -10.17
C VAL A 518 8.60 21.68 -11.44
N LYS A 519 9.58 20.79 -11.33
CA LYS A 519 10.40 20.34 -12.45
C LYS A 519 9.62 19.40 -13.36
N LEU A 520 9.42 19.80 -14.60
CA LEU A 520 8.68 19.01 -15.60
C LEU A 520 9.61 18.14 -16.46
N ILE A 521 10.61 18.77 -17.08
CA ILE A 521 11.52 18.13 -18.03
C ILE A 521 12.96 18.50 -17.64
N PRO A 522 13.75 17.55 -17.12
CA PRO A 522 15.09 17.81 -16.60
C PRO A 522 16.11 18.20 -17.68
N ASP A 523 15.94 17.72 -18.88
CA ASP A 523 16.83 17.90 -20.04
C ASP A 523 16.11 18.61 -21.19
N PHE A 524 15.32 19.64 -20.86
CA PHE A 524 14.57 20.42 -21.84
C PHE A 524 15.47 21.08 -22.88
N VAL A 525 16.56 21.69 -22.43
CA VAL A 525 17.58 22.28 -23.31
C VAL A 525 18.95 21.73 -22.93
N LYS A 526 19.65 21.21 -23.91
CA LYS A 526 21.08 20.92 -23.83
C LYS A 526 21.85 22.03 -24.49
N VAL A 527 22.47 22.88 -23.68
CA VAL A 527 23.33 23.96 -24.19
C VAL A 527 24.67 23.35 -24.60
N ILE A 528 24.95 23.44 -25.88
CA ILE A 528 26.27 23.09 -26.44
C ILE A 528 27.02 24.41 -26.67
N THR A 529 28.31 24.42 -26.33
CA THR A 529 29.17 25.55 -26.67
C THR A 529 29.13 25.71 -28.20
N ALA A 530 28.89 26.91 -28.68
CA ALA A 530 29.06 27.20 -30.09
C ALA A 530 30.47 26.74 -30.47
N GLY A 531 30.54 25.62 -31.17
CA GLY A 531 31.81 25.22 -31.79
C GLY A 531 32.25 26.40 -32.62
N ARG A 532 33.43 26.96 -32.37
CA ARG A 532 34.09 27.79 -33.38
C ARG A 532 34.09 26.94 -34.64
N ASP A 533 33.88 27.57 -35.78
CA ASP A 533 34.14 26.91 -37.07
C ASP A 533 35.48 26.19 -36.99
N GLN A 534 35.64 25.11 -37.72
CA GLN A 534 36.84 24.24 -37.61
C GLN A 534 38.17 24.99 -37.63
N ASP A 535 38.19 26.20 -38.16
CA ASP A 535 39.33 27.11 -38.16
C ASP A 535 39.57 27.87 -36.86
N ASP A 536 38.57 27.87 -35.93
CA ASP A 536 38.60 28.58 -34.63
C ASP A 536 38.55 27.61 -33.43
N ALA A 537 38.82 26.33 -33.64
CA ALA A 537 38.83 25.32 -32.63
C ALA A 537 39.75 25.70 -31.47
N THR A 538 39.19 26.01 -30.34
CA THR A 538 39.89 26.41 -29.11
C THR A 538 40.77 25.31 -28.54
N PHE A 539 40.49 24.05 -28.94
CA PHE A 539 41.27 22.85 -28.61
C PHE A 539 41.85 22.25 -29.88
N THR A 540 43.03 22.67 -30.24
CA THR A 540 43.74 22.16 -31.42
C THR A 540 44.60 20.94 -31.10
N LYS A 541 44.74 20.57 -29.81
CA LYS A 541 45.70 19.57 -29.37
C LYS A 541 45.06 18.62 -28.38
N GLN A 542 45.12 17.31 -28.63
CA GLN A 542 44.81 16.30 -27.63
C GLN A 542 45.80 16.38 -26.50
N LEU A 543 45.31 16.45 -25.26
CA LEU A 543 46.13 16.48 -24.06
C LEU A 543 46.11 15.12 -23.37
N LYS A 544 47.27 14.59 -23.01
CA LYS A 544 47.41 13.40 -22.20
C LYS A 544 48.23 13.69 -20.95
N VAL A 545 47.64 13.40 -19.81
CA VAL A 545 48.25 13.61 -18.50
C VAL A 545 48.29 12.28 -17.76
N THR A 546 49.48 11.76 -17.51
CA THR A 546 49.65 10.53 -16.72
C THR A 546 49.88 10.85 -15.24
N ILE A 547 49.23 10.12 -14.35
CA ILE A 547 49.40 10.30 -12.92
C ILE A 547 50.82 10.07 -12.51
N GLY A 548 51.38 11.02 -11.77
CA GLY A 548 52.76 10.91 -11.29
C GLY A 548 53.87 11.27 -12.27
N ALA A 549 53.51 11.57 -13.52
CA ALA A 549 54.48 11.99 -14.54
C ALA A 549 54.88 13.45 -14.37
N GLU A 550 56.14 13.77 -14.64
CA GLU A 550 56.66 15.13 -14.66
C GLU A 550 56.42 15.89 -15.95
N THR A 551 55.92 15.18 -16.96
CA THR A 551 55.58 15.73 -18.27
C THR A 551 54.16 15.33 -18.67
N MET A 552 53.54 16.10 -19.54
CA MET A 552 52.31 15.78 -20.24
C MET A 552 52.53 15.98 -21.75
N THR A 553 51.61 15.44 -22.56
CA THR A 553 51.68 15.65 -24.01
C THR A 553 50.52 16.49 -24.51
N ALA A 554 50.79 17.49 -25.33
CA ALA A 554 49.79 18.29 -26.03
C ALA A 554 49.99 18.07 -27.55
N GLY A 555 49.17 17.21 -28.16
CA GLY A 555 49.37 16.76 -29.50
C GLY A 555 50.67 15.95 -29.64
N LYS A 556 51.68 16.56 -30.33
CA LYS A 556 53.01 15.96 -30.50
C LYS A 556 54.08 16.59 -29.58
N GLU A 557 53.72 17.60 -28.84
CA GLU A 557 54.63 18.32 -27.96
C GLU A 557 54.63 17.74 -26.57
N GLU A 558 55.83 17.57 -25.99
CA GLU A 558 55.98 17.19 -24.60
C GLU A 558 56.20 18.44 -23.74
N ILE A 559 55.32 18.63 -22.71
CA ILE A 559 55.32 19.81 -21.85
C ILE A 559 55.76 19.39 -20.45
N ASN A 560 56.78 20.07 -19.96
CA ASN A 560 57.24 19.85 -18.57
C ASN A 560 56.28 20.50 -17.58
N LEU A 561 55.81 19.76 -16.60
CA LEU A 561 54.90 20.22 -15.56
C LEU A 561 55.53 21.03 -14.43
N ASN A 562 56.85 21.13 -14.43
CA ASN A 562 57.63 21.90 -13.47
C ASN A 562 57.25 21.62 -12.00
N GLY A 563 57.00 20.36 -11.68
CA GLY A 563 56.57 19.92 -10.35
C GLY A 563 55.06 19.92 -10.10
N ALA A 564 54.22 20.37 -11.07
CA ALA A 564 52.77 20.35 -10.99
C ALA A 564 52.22 18.98 -11.41
N VAL A 565 52.62 17.93 -10.73
CA VAL A 565 52.30 16.53 -11.11
C VAL A 565 50.87 16.18 -10.78
N ALA A 566 50.13 15.62 -11.77
CA ALA A 566 48.78 15.11 -11.55
C ALA A 566 48.77 13.93 -10.55
N TYR A 567 47.74 13.83 -9.71
CA TYR A 567 47.63 12.80 -8.70
C TYR A 567 46.18 12.35 -8.46
N ILE A 568 46.03 11.23 -7.77
CA ILE A 568 44.71 10.79 -7.31
C ILE A 568 44.54 11.24 -5.85
N SER A 569 43.44 11.94 -5.54
CA SER A 569 43.11 12.41 -4.19
C SER A 569 42.73 11.25 -3.25
N GLU A 570 42.64 11.53 -1.95
CA GLU A 570 42.16 10.56 -0.95
C GLU A 570 40.70 10.14 -1.23
N ASP A 571 39.92 11.02 -1.79
CA ASP A 571 38.52 10.78 -2.22
C ASP A 571 38.42 10.10 -3.59
N ASN A 572 39.53 9.62 -4.14
CA ASN A 572 39.62 8.87 -5.40
C ASN A 572 39.30 9.69 -6.67
N TYR A 573 39.55 11.00 -6.65
CA TYR A 573 39.44 11.87 -7.83
C TYR A 573 40.81 12.10 -8.49
N THR A 574 40.85 12.10 -9.82
CA THR A 574 42.03 12.50 -10.58
C THR A 574 42.16 14.01 -10.54
N MET A 575 43.18 14.52 -9.89
CA MET A 575 43.45 15.94 -9.69
C MET A 575 44.44 16.46 -10.69
N LEU A 576 44.05 17.45 -11.49
CA LEU A 576 44.87 18.07 -12.53
C LEU A 576 45.39 19.46 -12.12
N PRO A 577 46.62 19.81 -12.48
CA PRO A 577 47.13 21.15 -12.24
C PRO A 577 46.47 22.13 -13.20
N VAL A 578 45.71 23.08 -12.63
CA VAL A 578 44.83 24.00 -13.41
C VAL A 578 45.60 24.79 -14.44
N ARG A 579 46.66 25.49 -14.05
CA ARG A 579 47.44 26.37 -14.95
C ARG A 579 48.08 25.58 -16.09
N ALA A 580 48.81 24.52 -15.77
CA ALA A 580 49.55 23.73 -16.74
C ALA A 580 48.65 23.12 -17.81
N VAL A 581 47.49 22.56 -17.38
CA VAL A 581 46.52 21.95 -18.27
C VAL A 581 45.81 23.01 -19.14
N THR A 582 45.41 24.12 -18.52
CA THR A 582 44.66 25.18 -19.24
C THR A 582 45.55 25.88 -20.30
N GLU A 583 46.78 26.23 -19.96
CA GLU A 583 47.72 26.89 -20.87
C GLU A 583 48.16 25.93 -21.98
N ALA A 584 48.22 24.61 -21.71
CA ALA A 584 48.57 23.63 -22.78
C ALA A 584 47.43 23.33 -23.76
N LEU A 585 46.17 23.50 -23.30
CA LEU A 585 44.99 23.33 -24.16
C LEU A 585 44.78 24.49 -25.13
N SER A 586 45.25 25.68 -24.79
CA SER A 586 45.01 26.86 -25.64
C SER A 586 46.05 27.96 -25.40
N ASP A 587 46.62 28.47 -26.49
CA ASP A 587 47.55 29.57 -26.48
C ASP A 587 46.91 30.94 -26.07
N VAL A 588 45.59 30.98 -26.01
CA VAL A 588 44.81 32.19 -25.62
C VAL A 588 44.20 32.13 -24.25
N ALA A 589 44.40 31.02 -23.53
CA ALA A 589 43.91 30.86 -22.17
C ALA A 589 44.79 31.66 -21.20
N THR A 590 44.17 32.37 -20.27
CA THR A 590 44.88 33.10 -19.22
C THR A 590 44.44 32.60 -17.85
N VAL A 591 45.41 32.23 -17.01
CA VAL A 591 45.19 31.81 -15.64
C VAL A 591 45.76 32.84 -14.69
N THR A 592 44.94 33.44 -13.87
CA THR A 592 45.34 34.44 -12.87
C THR A 592 45.09 33.93 -11.45
N TRP A 593 45.89 34.40 -10.48
CA TRP A 593 45.77 34.11 -9.08
C TRP A 593 45.57 35.39 -8.26
N ASP A 594 44.49 35.41 -7.49
CA ASP A 594 44.28 36.44 -6.47
C ASP A 594 44.57 35.88 -5.09
N ASN A 595 45.66 36.38 -4.47
CA ASN A 595 46.11 35.91 -3.16
C ASN A 595 45.20 36.37 -2.01
N ALA A 596 44.46 37.49 -2.17
CA ALA A 596 43.62 38.01 -1.10
C ALA A 596 42.34 37.14 -0.95
N SER A 597 41.71 36.78 -2.04
CA SER A 597 40.51 35.93 -2.07
C SER A 597 40.85 34.44 -2.19
N ARG A 598 42.13 34.10 -2.36
CA ARG A 598 42.61 32.73 -2.65
C ARG A 598 41.87 32.10 -3.81
N ARG A 599 41.70 32.88 -4.88
CA ARG A 599 40.91 32.51 -6.04
C ARG A 599 41.77 32.38 -7.29
N VAL A 600 41.54 31.32 -8.04
CA VAL A 600 42.04 31.17 -9.40
C VAL A 600 40.93 31.63 -10.34
N THR A 601 41.30 32.44 -11.33
CA THR A 601 40.41 32.81 -12.43
C THR A 601 41.06 32.38 -13.74
N ILE A 602 40.30 31.64 -14.54
CA ILE A 602 40.67 31.25 -15.90
C ILE A 602 39.82 32.07 -16.86
N ILE A 603 40.44 32.71 -17.81
CA ILE A 603 39.76 33.34 -18.96
C ILE A 603 40.08 32.47 -20.16
N PHE A 604 39.04 31.91 -20.75
CA PHE A 604 39.16 30.97 -21.86
C PHE A 604 38.05 31.26 -22.90
N GLY A 605 38.44 31.92 -23.98
CA GLY A 605 37.45 32.43 -24.93
C GLY A 605 36.47 33.39 -24.28
N SER A 606 35.18 33.11 -24.36
CA SER A 606 34.12 33.87 -23.67
C SER A 606 33.84 33.43 -22.26
N ARG A 607 34.53 32.43 -21.73
CA ARG A 607 34.33 31.88 -20.40
C ARG A 607 35.25 32.51 -19.37
N ILE A 608 34.69 32.95 -18.26
CA ILE A 608 35.41 33.41 -17.07
C ILE A 608 35.10 32.40 -15.95
N ILE A 609 36.07 31.56 -15.66
CA ILE A 609 35.92 30.47 -14.67
C ILE A 609 36.63 30.89 -13.39
N GLY A 610 35.94 30.87 -12.28
CA GLY A 610 36.51 31.25 -10.99
C GLY A 610 36.39 30.13 -9.96
N MET A 611 37.47 29.83 -9.23
CA MET A 611 37.52 28.78 -8.22
C MET A 611 38.21 29.32 -6.98
N THR A 612 37.60 29.11 -5.81
CA THR A 612 38.21 29.48 -4.52
C THR A 612 38.77 28.27 -3.85
N ILE A 613 39.97 28.34 -3.36
CA ILE A 613 40.63 27.22 -2.67
C ILE A 613 39.85 26.81 -1.42
N GLY A 614 39.58 25.52 -1.32
CA GLY A 614 38.83 24.93 -0.21
C GLY A 614 37.31 24.88 -0.48
N SER A 615 36.83 25.52 -1.56
CA SER A 615 35.45 25.43 -2.01
C SER A 615 35.28 24.29 -3.01
N ASN A 616 34.13 23.62 -2.97
CA ASN A 616 33.65 22.70 -3.98
C ASN A 616 32.67 23.36 -4.97
N ILE A 617 32.61 24.69 -4.98
CA ILE A 617 31.81 25.48 -5.92
C ILE A 617 32.80 26.25 -6.82
N MET A 618 32.58 26.17 -8.13
CA MET A 618 33.23 27.01 -9.12
C MET A 618 32.20 27.98 -9.73
N THR A 619 32.63 29.06 -10.30
CA THR A 619 31.78 29.97 -11.07
C THR A 619 32.20 29.93 -12.53
N ILE A 620 31.23 29.89 -13.44
CA ILE A 620 31.44 30.05 -14.87
C ILE A 620 30.59 31.22 -15.31
N ASN A 621 31.25 32.30 -15.78
CA ASN A 621 30.62 33.57 -16.14
C ASN A 621 29.74 34.15 -15.01
N GLY A 622 30.05 33.87 -13.76
CA GLY A 622 29.32 34.32 -12.58
C GLY A 622 28.31 33.36 -12.01
N THR A 623 27.91 32.35 -12.77
CA THR A 623 27.02 31.30 -12.30
C THR A 623 27.78 30.25 -11.49
N GLU A 624 27.20 29.78 -10.39
CA GLU A 624 27.80 28.77 -9.49
C GLU A 624 27.51 27.35 -9.98
N PHE A 625 28.56 26.51 -9.94
CA PHE A 625 28.49 25.08 -10.31
C PHE A 625 29.17 24.25 -9.22
N PRO A 626 28.57 23.15 -8.77
CA PRO A 626 29.21 22.25 -7.84
C PRO A 626 30.33 21.46 -8.53
N MET A 627 31.47 21.35 -7.84
CA MET A 627 32.57 20.45 -8.25
C MET A 627 32.51 19.14 -7.47
N SER A 628 33.01 18.08 -8.06
CA SER A 628 33.09 16.74 -7.45
C SER A 628 33.97 16.70 -6.20
N SER A 629 34.97 17.59 -6.11
CA SER A 629 35.80 17.79 -4.94
C SER A 629 36.30 19.25 -4.88
N LYS A 630 36.84 19.62 -3.72
CA LYS A 630 37.34 21.00 -3.48
C LYS A 630 38.58 21.32 -4.30
N ALA A 631 38.65 22.56 -4.76
CA ALA A 631 39.90 23.09 -5.30
C ALA A 631 40.97 23.16 -4.17
N VAL A 632 42.14 22.62 -4.43
CA VAL A 632 43.22 22.54 -3.42
C VAL A 632 44.53 23.09 -3.94
N ILE A 633 45.38 23.60 -3.01
CA ILE A 633 46.79 23.90 -3.30
C ILE A 633 47.65 22.78 -2.75
N LYS A 634 48.53 22.24 -3.62
CA LYS A 634 49.52 21.24 -3.24
C LYS A 634 50.85 21.63 -3.88
N ASN A 635 51.93 21.76 -3.08
CA ASN A 635 53.26 22.18 -3.56
C ASN A 635 53.21 23.46 -4.40
N ASP A 636 52.49 24.48 -3.92
CA ASP A 636 52.29 25.77 -4.59
C ASP A 636 51.49 25.74 -5.92
N TRP A 637 50.94 24.59 -6.30
CA TRP A 637 50.10 24.46 -7.49
C TRP A 637 48.64 24.24 -7.13
N THR A 638 47.73 24.82 -7.93
CA THR A 638 46.27 24.64 -7.77
C THR A 638 45.81 23.44 -8.58
N TYR A 639 45.01 22.58 -7.91
CA TYR A 639 44.44 21.37 -8.49
C TYR A 639 42.95 21.35 -8.34
N ILE A 640 42.26 20.80 -9.36
CA ILE A 640 40.83 20.45 -9.33
C ILE A 640 40.60 19.11 -10.00
N PRO A 641 39.44 18.46 -9.77
CA PRO A 641 39.11 17.20 -10.43
C PRO A 641 39.12 17.32 -11.95
N LEU A 642 39.58 16.29 -12.61
CA LEU A 642 39.71 16.20 -14.09
C LEU A 642 38.42 16.57 -14.81
N ARG A 643 37.30 16.00 -14.42
CA ARG A 643 36.00 16.24 -15.07
C ARG A 643 35.52 17.68 -14.88
N ASP A 644 35.65 18.16 -13.65
CA ASP A 644 35.23 19.55 -13.34
C ASP A 644 36.04 20.58 -14.15
N LEU A 645 37.34 20.34 -14.31
CA LEU A 645 38.15 21.19 -15.19
C LEU A 645 37.70 21.07 -16.65
N GLY A 646 37.47 19.86 -17.12
CA GLY A 646 37.01 19.62 -18.48
C GLY A 646 35.68 20.32 -18.78
N TYR A 647 34.70 20.16 -17.90
CA TYR A 647 33.40 20.85 -18.04
C TYR A 647 33.52 22.37 -17.96
N ALA A 648 34.32 22.86 -17.02
CA ALA A 648 34.61 24.28 -16.91
C ALA A 648 35.16 24.88 -18.23
N LEU A 649 36.02 24.13 -18.90
CA LEU A 649 36.59 24.49 -20.18
C LEU A 649 35.66 24.20 -21.38
N GLY A 650 34.52 23.51 -21.15
CA GLY A 650 33.51 23.25 -22.19
C GLY A 650 33.68 21.91 -22.90
N LEU A 651 34.40 20.98 -22.31
CA LEU A 651 34.51 19.61 -22.82
C LEU A 651 33.34 18.76 -22.37
N GLY A 652 32.68 18.06 -23.27
CA GLY A 652 31.71 17.04 -22.94
C GLY A 652 32.36 15.74 -22.42
N ASP A 653 31.55 14.85 -21.81
CA ASP A 653 32.01 13.55 -21.29
C ASP A 653 32.72 12.69 -22.33
N ASP A 654 32.29 12.75 -23.59
CA ASP A 654 32.89 12.05 -24.72
C ASP A 654 34.32 12.50 -25.01
N LYS A 655 34.67 13.70 -24.58
CA LYS A 655 35.99 14.33 -24.76
C LYS A 655 36.94 14.10 -23.60
N ILE A 656 36.46 13.58 -22.48
CA ILE A 656 37.20 13.34 -21.26
C ILE A 656 37.32 11.82 -21.05
N GLN A 657 38.50 11.27 -21.31
CA GLN A 657 38.72 9.82 -21.20
C GLN A 657 39.72 9.51 -20.08
N TRP A 658 39.53 8.40 -19.43
CA TRP A 658 40.41 7.85 -18.40
C TRP A 658 40.79 6.44 -18.76
N ASP A 659 42.10 6.20 -18.83
CA ASP A 659 42.67 4.86 -18.98
C ASP A 659 43.20 4.39 -17.62
N ASP A 660 42.53 3.42 -17.03
CA ASP A 660 42.93 2.88 -15.74
C ASP A 660 44.20 2.04 -15.77
N ALA A 661 44.52 1.44 -16.88
CA ALA A 661 45.72 0.60 -17.03
C ALA A 661 47.00 1.44 -17.04
N THR A 662 46.98 2.56 -17.75
CA THR A 662 48.11 3.49 -17.85
C THR A 662 48.02 4.65 -16.87
N LYS A 663 46.90 4.75 -16.10
CA LYS A 663 46.61 5.90 -15.21
C LYS A 663 46.72 7.24 -15.92
N THR A 664 46.20 7.29 -17.17
CA THR A 664 46.30 8.46 -18.02
C THR A 664 44.93 9.09 -18.28
N ALA A 665 44.84 10.37 -18.08
CA ALA A 665 43.72 11.18 -18.50
C ALA A 665 43.98 11.73 -19.93
N THR A 666 42.96 11.63 -20.80
CA THR A 666 43.00 12.21 -22.14
C THR A 666 41.87 13.23 -22.27
N LEU A 667 42.21 14.46 -22.67
CA LEU A 667 41.28 15.52 -23.04
C LEU A 667 41.38 15.76 -24.54
N ASN A 668 40.24 15.64 -25.24
CA ASN A 668 40.21 15.71 -26.73
C ASN A 668 39.58 17.00 -27.24
#